data_2427a04bdc6cdc7e86b3120f2ba7073b
#
_entry.id   2427a04bdc6cdc7e86b3120f2ba7073b
#
_cell.length_a   1.000
_cell.length_b   1.000
_cell.length_c   1.000
_cell.angle_alpha   90.00
_cell.angle_beta   90.00
_cell.angle_gamma   90.00
#
_symmetry.space_group_name_H-M   'P 1'
#
loop_
_entity.id
_entity.type
_entity.pdbx_description
1 polymer ?
#
loop_
_entity_poly.entity_id
_entity_poly.type
_entity_poly.pdbx_seq_one_letter_code
_entity_poly.pdbx_strand_id
1 'polypeptide(L)'
;MPRFSIIVPAYQVQSYLGACLDSVLEQSYRDFELIGVDDRSPDGSGEILDTYAAADQRVRVLHLPENVGLGRARNAGIEAATGEYLIFLDSDDTLTEGSLRAIADRLDATGEPEVLVYDYARTYWDERTVRSRDGAAGAFRTGSERAEVFTAAEREDILNLLMVAWNKAYRRDFVERNGFRFPAGYYEDTPWTYPVMLSAATIATLDRVVVHYRQRRQGGNILATVSRRHFDIFAQYDLVFAFVQEHPELHRWLPLLHARMVDHLRTVGNHPDRLPAEARKEFFELAADAERRHRPEGAPALAVSGDWKQGTLGRLARTAGRTVNEVRPAAARAVAQGLLTTYQAAQRRLPLNPQLALFSAYWYRLPACNPAAIQAKLQELAPEIRSVWVVEAARRKDVPEGLSVVSPGSREYREVASRATYSVSNVPFADSAPKREGMVYLQTHCGTPVKRMGTDLRDYPAAGSSLSFNAMLRRVDTWDYSLSANHFSSQVWERVYPSDYRTLEYGYPRNDVYSTAGAAEVLAAREELGVKPGQTVLLYAPTTREYRASYRPGLDLARLARTLGPDHVLLNRTHFLDRESPAEHTPVDAPGVIDVSDHPSVEQLALAADALITDYSSLMVDYANLDRPIIVFADDWEVYRQTRGTYLDVFSGRPGQTPGATASSEEELTELLRSDEWRSGANTALRGAFRERFCAFDDGRAAERVVRTVFLGESTPLPVIPLAERTTAPKPEEL
;
A
#
# COMPACT_ATOMS: atom_id res chain seq x y z
N MET A 1 33.56 -18.30 2.07
CA MET A 1 32.68 -17.73 1.03
C MET A 1 31.32 -18.35 1.27
N PRO A 2 30.25 -17.59 1.22
CA PRO A 2 28.92 -18.18 1.32
C PRO A 2 28.61 -18.99 0.04
N ARG A 3 27.67 -19.94 0.20
CA ARG A 3 27.21 -20.75 -0.93
C ARG A 3 26.42 -19.91 -1.95
N PHE A 4 25.56 -18.99 -1.43
CA PHE A 4 24.70 -18.16 -2.25
C PHE A 4 24.91 -16.68 -1.99
N SER A 5 24.94 -15.87 -3.05
CA SER A 5 24.69 -14.43 -3.00
C SER A 5 23.29 -14.17 -3.56
N ILE A 6 22.37 -13.75 -2.70
CA ILE A 6 20.99 -13.44 -3.08
C ILE A 6 20.90 -11.92 -3.29
N ILE A 7 20.67 -11.52 -4.53
CA ILE A 7 20.65 -10.11 -4.96
C ILE A 7 19.22 -9.64 -5.07
N VAL A 8 18.87 -8.62 -4.27
CA VAL A 8 17.52 -8.04 -4.17
C VAL A 8 17.57 -6.56 -4.54
N PRO A 9 17.31 -6.20 -5.80
CA PRO A 9 17.19 -4.81 -6.22
C PRO A 9 15.89 -4.20 -5.72
N ALA A 10 15.92 -3.00 -5.14
CA ALA A 10 14.78 -2.33 -4.56
C ALA A 10 14.57 -0.93 -5.14
N TYR A 11 13.36 -0.67 -5.67
CA TYR A 11 12.91 0.63 -6.11
C TYR A 11 11.38 0.73 -6.02
N GLN A 12 10.86 1.61 -5.16
CA GLN A 12 9.43 1.82 -4.90
C GLN A 12 8.68 0.52 -4.53
N VAL A 13 9.20 -0.19 -3.52
CA VAL A 13 8.72 -1.51 -3.09
C VAL A 13 8.54 -1.64 -1.58
N GLN A 14 8.50 -0.53 -0.86
CA GLN A 14 8.43 -0.51 0.62
C GLN A 14 7.34 -1.41 1.21
N SER A 15 6.21 -1.61 0.50
CA SER A 15 5.08 -2.42 0.96
C SER A 15 5.29 -3.93 0.84
N TYR A 16 6.28 -4.35 0.07
CA TYR A 16 6.55 -5.76 -0.25
C TYR A 16 7.92 -6.22 0.23
N LEU A 17 8.86 -5.30 0.32
CA LEU A 17 10.28 -5.57 0.57
C LEU A 17 10.50 -6.35 1.88
N GLY A 18 9.80 -5.99 2.96
CA GLY A 18 9.91 -6.73 4.23
C GLY A 18 9.58 -8.21 4.07
N ALA A 19 8.45 -8.55 3.41
CA ALA A 19 8.08 -9.94 3.16
C ALA A 19 9.09 -10.68 2.25
N CYS A 20 9.70 -9.98 1.30
CA CYS A 20 10.77 -10.52 0.45
C CYS A 20 11.99 -10.91 1.31
N LEU A 21 12.51 -9.98 2.11
CA LEU A 21 13.67 -10.18 2.97
C LEU A 21 13.45 -11.26 4.02
N ASP A 22 12.28 -11.26 4.69
CA ASP A 22 11.89 -12.29 5.66
C ASP A 22 11.91 -13.68 5.01
N SER A 23 11.38 -13.83 3.80
CA SER A 23 11.34 -15.11 3.09
C SER A 23 12.72 -15.69 2.80
N VAL A 24 13.75 -14.84 2.72
CA VAL A 24 15.16 -15.26 2.56
C VAL A 24 15.78 -15.55 3.93
N LEU A 25 15.60 -14.66 4.89
CA LEU A 25 16.28 -14.76 6.20
C LEU A 25 15.74 -15.89 7.07
N GLU A 26 14.47 -16.27 6.89
CA GLU A 26 13.82 -17.40 7.58
C GLU A 26 14.15 -18.78 6.98
N GLN A 27 14.86 -18.85 5.84
CA GLN A 27 15.28 -20.11 5.25
C GLN A 27 16.11 -20.95 6.25
N SER A 28 15.86 -22.25 6.29
CA SER A 28 16.62 -23.19 7.15
C SER A 28 18.06 -23.37 6.73
N TYR A 29 18.40 -23.16 5.46
CA TYR A 29 19.76 -23.12 4.93
C TYR A 29 20.39 -21.76 5.25
N ARG A 30 21.54 -21.74 5.94
CA ARG A 30 22.10 -20.49 6.50
C ARG A 30 23.33 -19.96 5.77
N ASP A 31 23.93 -20.75 4.87
CA ASP A 31 25.16 -20.38 4.17
C ASP A 31 24.88 -19.52 2.94
N PHE A 32 24.46 -18.28 3.19
CA PHE A 32 24.21 -17.26 2.17
C PHE A 32 24.53 -15.85 2.68
N GLU A 33 24.75 -14.94 1.76
CA GLU A 33 24.65 -13.50 1.95
C GLU A 33 23.43 -12.97 1.16
N LEU A 34 22.79 -11.91 1.67
CA LEU A 34 21.73 -11.15 1.01
C LEU A 34 22.26 -9.76 0.69
N ILE A 35 22.23 -9.38 -0.57
CA ILE A 35 22.70 -8.07 -1.05
C ILE A 35 21.47 -7.28 -1.49
N GLY A 36 20.99 -6.37 -0.63
CA GLY A 36 19.95 -5.41 -0.95
C GLY A 36 20.56 -4.25 -1.74
N VAL A 37 20.03 -3.97 -2.92
CA VAL A 37 20.50 -2.86 -3.74
C VAL A 37 19.40 -1.81 -3.84
N ASP A 38 19.54 -0.73 -3.10
CA ASP A 38 18.65 0.42 -3.19
C ASP A 38 19.00 1.26 -4.42
N ASP A 39 18.18 1.19 -5.44
CA ASP A 39 18.33 1.94 -6.70
C ASP A 39 17.83 3.39 -6.57
N ARG A 40 18.28 4.07 -5.48
CA ARG A 40 17.87 5.42 -5.15
C ARG A 40 16.34 5.54 -5.02
N SER A 41 15.73 4.65 -4.27
CA SER A 41 14.29 4.63 -4.05
C SER A 41 13.81 5.90 -3.36
N PRO A 42 12.74 6.55 -3.86
CA PRO A 42 12.18 7.75 -3.22
C PRO A 42 11.25 7.46 -2.03
N ASP A 43 10.92 6.17 -1.79
CA ASP A 43 10.09 5.69 -0.69
C ASP A 43 10.94 5.10 0.44
N GLY A 44 10.32 4.51 1.46
CA GLY A 44 11.01 3.90 2.61
C GLY A 44 11.81 2.63 2.32
N SER A 45 12.01 2.23 1.05
CA SER A 45 12.72 0.97 0.72
C SER A 45 14.15 0.94 1.21
N GLY A 46 14.89 2.06 1.06
CA GLY A 46 16.28 2.16 1.56
C GLY A 46 16.37 1.99 3.08
N GLU A 47 15.49 2.64 3.85
CA GLU A 47 15.44 2.55 5.31
C GLU A 47 15.07 1.14 5.80
N ILE A 48 14.22 0.43 5.05
CA ILE A 48 13.90 -0.97 5.34
C ILE A 48 15.15 -1.82 5.19
N LEU A 49 15.88 -1.69 4.08
CA LEU A 49 17.13 -2.43 3.87
C LEU A 49 18.14 -2.18 5.00
N ASP A 50 18.33 -0.94 5.42
CA ASP A 50 19.23 -0.58 6.53
C ASP A 50 18.82 -1.20 7.86
N THR A 51 17.50 -1.24 8.12
CA THR A 51 16.94 -1.89 9.31
C THR A 51 17.29 -3.39 9.35
N TYR A 52 17.16 -4.08 8.21
CA TYR A 52 17.50 -5.50 8.12
C TYR A 52 19.01 -5.73 8.22
N ALA A 53 19.84 -4.88 7.62
CA ALA A 53 21.29 -4.97 7.73
C ALA A 53 21.80 -4.75 9.16
N ALA A 54 21.16 -3.87 9.92
CA ALA A 54 21.47 -3.66 11.33
C ALA A 54 21.06 -4.87 12.20
N ALA A 55 20.05 -5.65 11.79
CA ALA A 55 19.52 -6.79 12.53
C ALA A 55 20.20 -8.13 12.19
N ASP A 56 20.72 -8.31 10.97
CA ASP A 56 21.28 -9.58 10.50
C ASP A 56 22.58 -9.37 9.71
N GLN A 57 23.69 -9.93 10.19
CA GLN A 57 25.03 -9.80 9.59
C GLN A 57 25.14 -10.38 8.17
N ARG A 58 24.21 -11.21 7.74
CA ARG A 58 24.17 -11.77 6.39
C ARG A 58 23.65 -10.76 5.37
N VAL A 59 23.02 -9.67 5.82
CA VAL A 59 22.46 -8.63 4.96
C VAL A 59 23.49 -7.53 4.75
N ARG A 60 23.74 -7.20 3.49
CA ARG A 60 24.56 -6.06 3.05
C ARG A 60 23.71 -5.14 2.18
N VAL A 61 23.86 -3.84 2.32
CA VAL A 61 23.11 -2.84 1.56
C VAL A 61 24.07 -2.04 0.68
N LEU A 62 23.62 -1.82 -0.55
CA LEU A 62 24.25 -0.91 -1.51
C LEU A 62 23.26 0.19 -1.86
N HIS A 63 23.52 1.42 -1.46
CA HIS A 63 22.75 2.59 -1.89
C HIS A 63 23.39 3.18 -3.14
N LEU A 64 22.67 3.17 -4.25
CA LEU A 64 23.16 3.76 -5.50
C LEU A 64 22.97 5.28 -5.48
N PRO A 65 23.89 6.04 -6.06
CA PRO A 65 23.83 7.52 -6.03
C PRO A 65 22.68 8.09 -6.87
N GLU A 66 22.20 7.34 -7.86
CA GLU A 66 21.10 7.69 -8.76
C GLU A 66 20.31 6.44 -9.15
N ASN A 67 19.07 6.61 -9.64
CA ASN A 67 18.30 5.50 -10.19
C ASN A 67 18.88 5.08 -11.54
N VAL A 68 19.46 3.87 -11.57
CA VAL A 68 20.12 3.30 -12.76
C VAL A 68 19.24 2.27 -13.47
N GLY A 69 18.14 1.86 -12.87
CA GLY A 69 17.20 0.84 -13.37
C GLY A 69 17.60 -0.58 -12.99
N LEU A 70 16.61 -1.49 -13.06
CA LEU A 70 16.66 -2.86 -12.54
C LEU A 70 17.90 -3.64 -12.98
N GLY A 71 18.21 -3.65 -14.27
CA GLY A 71 19.36 -4.40 -14.79
C GLY A 71 20.69 -3.92 -14.22
N ARG A 72 20.91 -2.62 -14.15
CA ARG A 72 22.15 -2.04 -13.57
C ARG A 72 22.22 -2.19 -12.06
N ALA A 73 21.10 -2.15 -11.35
CA ALA A 73 21.06 -2.45 -9.94
C ALA A 73 21.45 -3.91 -9.67
N ARG A 74 20.98 -4.87 -10.49
CA ARG A 74 21.46 -6.26 -10.41
C ARG A 74 22.96 -6.38 -10.68
N ASN A 75 23.53 -5.61 -11.62
CA ASN A 75 24.99 -5.60 -11.87
C ASN A 75 25.78 -5.12 -10.65
N ALA A 76 25.32 -4.06 -9.97
CA ALA A 76 25.97 -3.61 -8.72
C ALA A 76 25.94 -4.72 -7.66
N GLY A 77 24.86 -5.48 -7.57
CA GLY A 77 24.77 -6.68 -6.72
C GLY A 77 25.74 -7.78 -7.14
N ILE A 78 25.92 -8.06 -8.43
CA ILE A 78 26.90 -9.02 -8.96
C ILE A 78 28.33 -8.63 -8.56
N GLU A 79 28.67 -7.36 -8.69
CA GLU A 79 30.02 -6.85 -8.34
C GLU A 79 30.31 -6.98 -6.85
N ALA A 80 29.31 -6.88 -5.99
CA ALA A 80 29.44 -7.03 -4.55
C ALA A 80 29.38 -8.49 -4.06
N ALA A 81 28.92 -9.40 -4.90
CA ALA A 81 28.66 -10.80 -4.56
C ALA A 81 29.96 -11.57 -4.31
N THR A 82 29.97 -12.38 -3.22
CA THR A 82 31.11 -13.24 -2.87
C THR A 82 30.77 -14.72 -2.88
N GLY A 83 29.47 -15.08 -2.97
CA GLY A 83 29.00 -16.46 -2.98
C GLY A 83 29.39 -17.24 -4.22
N GLU A 84 29.32 -18.56 -4.13
CA GLU A 84 29.61 -19.46 -5.25
C GLU A 84 28.54 -19.37 -6.36
N TYR A 85 27.28 -19.20 -5.95
CA TYR A 85 26.14 -19.03 -6.85
C TYR A 85 25.41 -17.71 -6.62
N LEU A 86 25.00 -17.08 -7.71
CA LEU A 86 24.15 -15.88 -7.74
C LEU A 86 22.69 -16.31 -7.87
N ILE A 87 21.82 -15.73 -7.05
CA ILE A 87 20.37 -15.86 -7.12
C ILE A 87 19.81 -14.44 -7.17
N PHE A 88 19.01 -14.12 -8.17
CA PHE A 88 18.26 -12.86 -8.25
C PHE A 88 16.86 -13.08 -7.68
N LEU A 89 16.39 -12.15 -6.86
CA LEU A 89 15.04 -12.14 -6.33
C LEU A 89 14.48 -10.73 -6.44
N ASP A 90 13.40 -10.57 -7.18
CA ASP A 90 12.74 -9.28 -7.27
C ASP A 90 12.08 -8.94 -5.93
N SER A 91 12.22 -7.70 -5.51
CA SER A 91 11.91 -7.25 -4.14
C SER A 91 10.42 -7.25 -3.76
N ASP A 92 9.54 -7.55 -4.70
CA ASP A 92 8.12 -7.80 -4.45
C ASP A 92 7.73 -9.30 -4.44
N ASP A 93 8.70 -10.18 -4.71
CA ASP A 93 8.54 -11.63 -4.71
C ASP A 93 9.02 -12.26 -3.39
N THR A 94 8.76 -13.55 -3.20
CA THR A 94 9.20 -14.30 -2.01
C THR A 94 9.73 -15.69 -2.38
N LEU A 95 10.71 -16.17 -1.62
CA LEU A 95 11.14 -17.56 -1.68
C LEU A 95 10.16 -18.45 -0.91
N THR A 96 9.90 -19.66 -1.41
CA THR A 96 9.14 -20.65 -0.66
C THR A 96 10.00 -21.26 0.44
N GLU A 97 9.37 -21.77 1.50
CA GLU A 97 10.06 -22.41 2.61
C GLU A 97 10.97 -23.57 2.14
N GLY A 98 12.20 -23.64 2.64
CA GLY A 98 13.18 -24.69 2.31
C GLY A 98 13.74 -24.62 0.89
N SER A 99 13.54 -23.52 0.16
CA SER A 99 14.02 -23.35 -1.22
C SER A 99 15.54 -23.38 -1.32
N LEU A 100 16.25 -22.64 -0.46
CA LEU A 100 17.72 -22.60 -0.51
C LEU A 100 18.34 -23.97 -0.22
N ARG A 101 17.76 -24.76 0.71
CA ARG A 101 18.19 -26.13 0.95
C ARG A 101 18.00 -27.01 -0.29
N ALA A 102 16.82 -26.94 -0.92
CA ALA A 102 16.55 -27.75 -2.11
C ALA A 102 17.44 -27.37 -3.30
N ILE A 103 17.78 -26.08 -3.45
CA ILE A 103 18.75 -25.61 -4.47
C ILE A 103 20.13 -26.21 -4.15
N ALA A 104 20.62 -26.09 -2.91
CA ALA A 104 21.93 -26.61 -2.52
C ALA A 104 22.04 -28.12 -2.75
N ASP A 105 21.06 -28.88 -2.26
CA ASP A 105 21.02 -30.35 -2.42
C ASP A 105 21.01 -30.75 -3.91
N ARG A 106 20.30 -29.99 -4.75
CA ARG A 106 20.25 -30.28 -6.20
C ARG A 106 21.56 -29.92 -6.91
N LEU A 107 22.19 -28.81 -6.54
CA LEU A 107 23.50 -28.43 -7.08
C LEU A 107 24.54 -29.53 -6.77
N ASP A 108 24.60 -29.97 -5.51
CA ASP A 108 25.52 -31.03 -5.06
C ASP A 108 25.25 -32.35 -5.82
N ALA A 109 23.99 -32.75 -5.98
CA ALA A 109 23.60 -33.98 -6.66
C ALA A 109 23.90 -33.95 -8.17
N THR A 110 24.01 -32.76 -8.79
CA THR A 110 24.24 -32.59 -10.23
C THR A 110 25.67 -32.14 -10.59
N GLY A 111 26.58 -32.14 -9.60
CA GLY A 111 27.99 -31.84 -9.83
C GLY A 111 28.25 -30.38 -10.16
N GLU A 112 27.59 -29.45 -9.48
CA GLU A 112 27.85 -28.01 -9.55
C GLU A 112 27.66 -27.41 -10.96
N PRO A 113 26.46 -27.52 -11.56
CA PRO A 113 26.23 -27.03 -12.93
C PRO A 113 26.40 -25.51 -13.01
N GLU A 114 26.69 -24.99 -14.19
CA GLU A 114 26.82 -23.55 -14.43
C GLU A 114 25.50 -22.80 -14.25
N VAL A 115 24.36 -23.49 -14.56
CA VAL A 115 23.03 -22.93 -14.38
C VAL A 115 22.09 -24.00 -13.81
N LEU A 116 21.40 -23.68 -12.71
CA LEU A 116 20.30 -24.46 -12.19
C LEU A 116 18.99 -23.70 -12.42
N VAL A 117 18.05 -24.30 -13.15
CA VAL A 117 16.75 -23.70 -13.44
C VAL A 117 15.69 -24.31 -12.50
N TYR A 118 14.87 -23.49 -11.87
CA TYR A 118 13.79 -23.93 -10.97
C TYR A 118 12.45 -23.31 -11.34
N ASP A 119 11.39 -23.90 -10.82
CA ASP A 119 10.02 -23.51 -11.12
C ASP A 119 9.53 -22.41 -10.17
N TYR A 120 8.44 -21.77 -10.54
CA TYR A 120 7.81 -20.70 -9.80
C TYR A 120 6.28 -20.82 -9.83
N ALA A 121 5.61 -20.13 -8.91
CA ALA A 121 4.16 -19.97 -8.92
C ALA A 121 3.78 -18.49 -8.94
N ARG A 122 2.76 -18.13 -9.71
CA ARG A 122 2.17 -16.80 -9.68
C ARG A 122 1.25 -16.69 -8.49
N THR A 123 1.52 -15.73 -7.61
CA THR A 123 0.66 -15.41 -6.46
C THR A 123 -0.08 -14.11 -6.75
N TYR A 124 -1.39 -14.20 -6.82
CA TYR A 124 -2.26 -13.07 -7.14
C TYR A 124 -2.63 -12.30 -5.86
N TRP A 125 -3.07 -11.06 -6.04
CA TRP A 125 -3.55 -10.18 -4.97
C TRP A 125 -4.71 -10.79 -4.13
N ASP A 126 -5.42 -11.77 -4.66
CA ASP A 126 -6.48 -12.53 -4.00
C ASP A 126 -5.97 -13.83 -3.33
N GLU A 127 -4.64 -13.93 -3.13
CA GLU A 127 -3.89 -15.03 -2.53
C GLU A 127 -3.94 -16.34 -3.32
N ARG A 128 -4.65 -16.36 -4.42
CA ARG A 128 -4.64 -17.51 -5.33
C ARG A 128 -3.24 -17.71 -5.87
N THR A 129 -2.68 -18.89 -5.62
CA THR A 129 -1.38 -19.30 -6.16
C THR A 129 -1.57 -20.29 -7.29
N VAL A 130 -0.97 -20.01 -8.43
CA VAL A 130 -1.04 -20.86 -9.62
C VAL A 130 0.37 -21.19 -10.07
N ARG A 131 0.73 -22.47 -10.00
CA ARG A 131 2.00 -22.96 -10.56
C ARG A 131 1.98 -22.77 -12.07
N SER A 132 2.97 -22.06 -12.58
CA SER A 132 3.05 -21.77 -14.01
C SER A 132 3.60 -22.99 -14.77
N ARG A 133 2.73 -23.65 -15.53
CA ARG A 133 3.13 -24.75 -16.42
C ARG A 133 2.94 -24.40 -17.90
N ASP A 134 3.00 -23.12 -18.22
CA ASP A 134 2.76 -22.61 -19.57
C ASP A 134 3.79 -23.18 -20.56
N GLY A 135 3.41 -24.26 -21.26
CA GLY A 135 4.18 -24.89 -22.33
C GLY A 135 5.40 -25.72 -21.92
N ALA A 136 5.77 -25.70 -20.63
CA ALA A 136 7.06 -26.20 -20.17
C ALA A 136 6.98 -27.38 -19.19
N ALA A 137 5.84 -28.04 -19.06
CA ALA A 137 5.69 -29.22 -18.17
C ALA A 137 6.72 -30.33 -18.46
N GLY A 138 7.32 -30.35 -19.64
CA GLY A 138 8.39 -31.27 -20.02
C GLY A 138 9.78 -30.86 -19.55
N ALA A 139 10.05 -29.56 -19.41
CA ALA A 139 11.39 -29.05 -19.11
C ALA A 139 11.91 -29.41 -17.72
N PHE A 140 11.01 -29.61 -16.75
CA PHE A 140 11.36 -30.04 -15.38
C PHE A 140 11.28 -31.56 -15.17
N ARG A 141 10.81 -32.34 -16.16
CA ARG A 141 10.75 -33.80 -16.01
C ARG A 141 12.15 -34.38 -15.97
N THR A 142 12.50 -35.00 -14.84
CA THR A 142 13.64 -35.90 -14.69
C THR A 142 13.10 -37.33 -14.80
N GLY A 143 13.75 -38.17 -15.60
CA GLY A 143 13.38 -39.59 -15.75
C GLY A 143 14.58 -40.36 -16.28
N SER A 144 14.52 -41.70 -16.20
CA SER A 144 15.62 -42.61 -16.60
C SER A 144 16.13 -42.44 -18.06
N GLU A 145 15.39 -41.69 -18.88
CA GLU A 145 15.74 -41.45 -20.29
C GLU A 145 16.30 -40.02 -20.55
N ARG A 146 16.37 -39.15 -19.53
CA ARG A 146 16.87 -37.77 -19.68
C ARG A 146 18.06 -37.53 -18.78
N ALA A 147 19.13 -36.96 -19.35
CA ALA A 147 20.29 -36.55 -18.58
C ALA A 147 19.92 -35.56 -17.49
N GLU A 148 20.45 -35.72 -16.30
CA GLU A 148 20.25 -34.80 -15.18
C GLU A 148 20.99 -33.46 -15.38
N VAL A 149 22.10 -33.50 -16.11
CA VAL A 149 22.92 -32.36 -16.55
C VAL A 149 23.00 -32.39 -18.08
N PHE A 150 22.75 -31.25 -18.70
CA PHE A 150 22.64 -31.15 -20.16
C PHE A 150 23.04 -29.74 -20.63
N THR A 151 23.23 -29.59 -21.92
CA THR A 151 23.35 -28.30 -22.62
C THR A 151 22.00 -27.90 -23.23
N ALA A 152 21.81 -26.61 -23.55
CA ALA A 152 20.63 -26.17 -24.28
C ALA A 152 20.45 -26.91 -25.64
N ALA A 153 21.53 -27.39 -26.25
CA ALA A 153 21.51 -28.14 -27.48
C ALA A 153 20.96 -29.55 -27.35
N GLU A 154 21.12 -30.18 -26.19
CA GLU A 154 20.59 -31.52 -25.89
C GLU A 154 19.14 -31.44 -25.41
N ARG A 155 18.72 -30.28 -24.85
CA ARG A 155 17.36 -30.07 -24.39
C ARG A 155 16.85 -28.70 -24.79
N GLU A 156 16.44 -28.55 -26.03
CA GLU A 156 15.93 -27.29 -26.60
C GLU A 156 14.63 -26.83 -25.90
N ASP A 157 13.87 -27.74 -25.27
CA ASP A 157 12.66 -27.43 -24.52
C ASP A 157 12.90 -26.52 -23.29
N ILE A 158 14.15 -26.46 -22.81
CA ILE A 158 14.51 -25.53 -21.71
C ILE A 158 14.34 -24.06 -22.12
N LEU A 159 14.50 -23.73 -23.40
CA LEU A 159 14.32 -22.40 -23.95
C LEU A 159 12.85 -22.02 -24.16
N ASN A 160 11.90 -22.94 -23.88
CA ASN A 160 10.47 -22.64 -23.83
C ASN A 160 10.03 -22.07 -22.47
N LEU A 161 10.89 -22.14 -21.45
CA LEU A 161 10.62 -21.51 -20.15
C LEU A 161 10.61 -19.99 -20.26
N LEU A 162 10.01 -19.35 -19.27
CA LEU A 162 10.08 -17.89 -19.17
C LEU A 162 11.54 -17.45 -19.00
N MET A 163 12.02 -16.65 -19.96
CA MET A 163 13.43 -16.20 -20.02
C MET A 163 13.63 -14.98 -19.11
N VAL A 164 13.56 -15.21 -17.79
CA VAL A 164 13.79 -14.23 -16.73
C VAL A 164 14.99 -14.63 -15.87
N ALA A 165 15.59 -13.69 -15.18
CA ALA A 165 16.78 -13.95 -14.38
C ALA A 165 16.46 -14.66 -13.05
N TRP A 166 15.33 -14.38 -12.42
CA TRP A 166 15.01 -14.75 -11.05
C TRP A 166 14.54 -16.20 -10.83
N ASN A 167 14.37 -17.01 -11.88
CA ASN A 167 14.04 -18.45 -11.76
C ASN A 167 15.26 -19.38 -11.97
N LYS A 168 16.44 -18.89 -11.68
CA LYS A 168 17.70 -19.62 -11.87
C LYS A 168 18.73 -19.28 -10.80
N ALA A 169 19.60 -20.23 -10.50
CA ALA A 169 20.85 -20.00 -9.81
C ALA A 169 22.00 -20.12 -10.82
N TYR A 170 22.93 -19.18 -10.77
CA TYR A 170 24.02 -19.04 -11.72
C TYR A 170 25.35 -19.21 -10.98
N ARG A 171 26.24 -20.09 -11.45
CA ARG A 171 27.57 -20.19 -10.89
C ARG A 171 28.35 -18.90 -11.17
N ARG A 172 28.83 -18.23 -10.11
CA ARG A 172 29.41 -16.90 -10.20
C ARG A 172 30.62 -16.84 -11.12
N ASP A 173 31.54 -17.82 -11.03
CA ASP A 173 32.74 -17.88 -11.90
C ASP A 173 32.39 -18.02 -13.39
N PHE A 174 31.28 -18.71 -13.71
CA PHE A 174 30.77 -18.80 -15.08
C PHE A 174 30.28 -17.44 -15.58
N VAL A 175 29.55 -16.69 -14.75
CA VAL A 175 29.06 -15.36 -15.09
C VAL A 175 30.23 -14.37 -15.28
N GLU A 176 31.21 -14.40 -14.39
CA GLU A 176 32.39 -13.53 -14.41
C GLU A 176 33.27 -13.82 -15.63
N ARG A 177 33.55 -15.09 -15.88
CA ARG A 177 34.43 -15.57 -16.96
C ARG A 177 33.91 -15.17 -18.33
N ASN A 178 32.58 -15.17 -18.52
CA ASN A 178 31.96 -14.80 -19.79
C ASN A 178 31.59 -13.30 -19.84
N GLY A 179 31.79 -12.55 -18.78
CA GLY A 179 31.52 -11.11 -18.74
C GLY A 179 30.03 -10.73 -18.83
N PHE A 180 29.12 -11.64 -18.46
CA PHE A 180 27.69 -11.37 -18.57
C PHE A 180 27.28 -10.22 -17.67
N ARG A 181 26.53 -9.26 -18.25
CA ARG A 181 25.97 -8.09 -17.55
C ARG A 181 24.59 -7.76 -18.11
N PHE A 182 23.71 -7.26 -17.22
CA PHE A 182 22.43 -6.74 -17.63
C PHE A 182 22.57 -5.38 -18.31
N PRO A 183 21.93 -5.16 -19.46
CA PRO A 183 21.85 -3.82 -20.06
C PRO A 183 20.86 -2.93 -19.28
N ALA A 184 20.80 -1.65 -19.65
CA ALA A 184 19.75 -0.74 -19.21
C ALA A 184 18.46 -0.92 -20.03
N GLY A 185 17.34 -0.43 -19.47
CA GLY A 185 16.02 -0.42 -20.13
C GLY A 185 15.10 -1.56 -19.71
N TYR A 186 13.90 -1.59 -20.29
CA TYR A 186 12.95 -2.68 -20.06
C TYR A 186 13.38 -3.93 -20.81
N TYR A 187 12.98 -5.12 -20.31
CA TYR A 187 13.30 -6.43 -20.89
C TYR A 187 14.80 -6.78 -20.84
N GLU A 188 15.52 -6.23 -19.88
CA GLU A 188 16.95 -6.46 -19.62
C GLU A 188 17.28 -7.93 -19.36
N ASP A 189 16.31 -8.71 -18.93
CA ASP A 189 16.42 -10.17 -18.74
C ASP A 189 16.66 -10.92 -20.06
N THR A 190 16.18 -10.39 -21.18
CA THR A 190 16.28 -11.04 -22.50
C THR A 190 17.74 -11.20 -22.94
N PRO A 191 18.57 -10.14 -23.03
CA PRO A 191 19.98 -10.24 -23.39
C PRO A 191 20.88 -10.78 -22.28
N TRP A 192 20.39 -10.95 -21.06
CA TRP A 192 21.04 -11.73 -20.01
C TRP A 192 20.78 -13.22 -20.20
N THR A 193 19.52 -13.63 -20.24
CA THR A 193 19.14 -15.03 -20.10
C THR A 193 19.46 -15.85 -21.33
N TYR A 194 19.23 -15.36 -22.57
CA TYR A 194 19.56 -16.12 -23.76
C TYR A 194 21.07 -16.37 -23.86
N PRO A 195 21.98 -15.38 -23.82
CA PRO A 195 23.41 -15.63 -23.82
C PRO A 195 23.87 -16.63 -22.74
N VAL A 196 23.42 -16.46 -21.50
CA VAL A 196 23.76 -17.35 -20.39
C VAL A 196 23.34 -18.79 -20.67
N MET A 197 22.07 -19.00 -21.07
CA MET A 197 21.54 -20.35 -21.32
C MET A 197 22.20 -21.04 -22.53
N LEU A 198 22.53 -20.28 -23.56
CA LEU A 198 23.14 -20.81 -24.78
C LEU A 198 24.64 -21.11 -24.64
N SER A 199 25.33 -20.41 -23.74
CA SER A 199 26.76 -20.58 -23.45
C SER A 199 27.04 -21.61 -22.35
N ALA A 200 26.03 -21.97 -21.53
CA ALA A 200 26.23 -22.90 -20.43
C ALA A 200 26.56 -24.32 -20.93
N ALA A 201 27.71 -24.83 -20.52
CA ALA A 201 28.10 -26.19 -20.77
C ALA A 201 27.37 -27.22 -19.89
N THR A 202 26.88 -26.79 -18.75
CA THR A 202 26.16 -27.64 -17.79
C THR A 202 24.93 -26.91 -17.22
N ILE A 203 23.75 -27.43 -17.54
CA ILE A 203 22.46 -26.95 -17.05
C ILE A 203 21.80 -28.11 -16.31
N ALA A 204 21.20 -27.82 -15.14
CA ALA A 204 20.33 -28.76 -14.44
C ALA A 204 18.98 -28.11 -14.12
N THR A 205 18.00 -28.94 -13.76
CA THR A 205 16.67 -28.47 -13.38
C THR A 205 16.26 -28.98 -12.00
N LEU A 206 15.45 -28.16 -11.30
CA LEU A 206 14.81 -28.50 -10.03
C LEU A 206 13.29 -28.35 -10.17
N ASP A 207 12.55 -29.47 -10.16
CA ASP A 207 11.08 -29.51 -10.21
C ASP A 207 10.47 -29.12 -8.87
N ARG A 208 10.69 -27.88 -8.45
CA ARG A 208 10.17 -27.29 -7.23
C ARG A 208 9.80 -25.84 -7.47
N VAL A 209 8.66 -25.42 -6.95
CA VAL A 209 8.33 -24.00 -6.83
C VAL A 209 9.27 -23.38 -5.80
N VAL A 210 10.19 -22.52 -6.26
CA VAL A 210 11.16 -21.81 -5.43
C VAL A 210 10.70 -20.38 -5.18
N VAL A 211 10.10 -19.74 -6.18
CA VAL A 211 9.69 -18.34 -6.12
C VAL A 211 8.17 -18.23 -6.22
N HIS A 212 7.58 -17.45 -5.33
CA HIS A 212 6.25 -16.90 -5.47
C HIS A 212 6.34 -15.56 -6.20
N TYR A 213 6.08 -15.59 -7.52
CA TYR A 213 6.04 -14.42 -8.38
C TYR A 213 4.75 -13.64 -8.17
N ARG A 214 4.83 -12.48 -7.52
CA ARG A 214 3.67 -11.67 -7.16
C ARG A 214 3.06 -10.98 -8.36
N GLN A 215 1.77 -11.19 -8.55
CA GLN A 215 0.96 -10.46 -9.54
C GLN A 215 0.25 -9.32 -8.82
N ARG A 216 0.83 -8.12 -8.87
CA ARG A 216 0.19 -6.92 -8.32
C ARG A 216 -1.11 -6.67 -9.08
N ARG A 217 -2.12 -6.16 -8.40
CA ARG A 217 -3.42 -5.89 -9.01
C ARG A 217 -3.35 -4.73 -9.99
N GLN A 218 -2.70 -3.65 -9.59
CA GLN A 218 -2.45 -2.44 -10.39
C GLN A 218 -1.18 -1.77 -9.85
N GLY A 219 -0.52 -0.98 -10.71
CA GLY A 219 0.67 -0.20 -10.37
C GLY A 219 1.97 -1.00 -10.17
N GLY A 220 3.10 -0.35 -10.46
CA GLY A 220 4.45 -0.83 -10.13
C GLY A 220 4.98 -2.05 -10.89
N ASN A 221 4.17 -2.71 -11.71
CA ASN A 221 4.68 -3.76 -12.60
C ASN A 221 5.04 -3.14 -13.96
N ILE A 222 6.31 -3.22 -14.31
CA ILE A 222 6.85 -2.71 -15.60
C ILE A 222 6.00 -3.20 -16.78
N LEU A 223 5.59 -4.47 -16.75
CA LEU A 223 4.82 -5.11 -17.84
C LEU A 223 3.35 -4.65 -17.91
N ALA A 224 2.82 -4.01 -16.87
CA ALA A 224 1.46 -3.48 -16.81
C ALA A 224 1.40 -1.95 -16.96
N THR A 225 2.51 -1.29 -17.25
CA THR A 225 2.57 0.17 -17.41
C THR A 225 2.44 0.57 -18.88
N VAL A 226 1.51 1.46 -19.20
CA VAL A 226 1.39 2.04 -20.55
C VAL A 226 2.54 3.01 -20.80
N SER A 227 3.55 2.63 -21.60
CA SER A 227 4.75 3.44 -21.78
C SER A 227 5.45 3.18 -23.13
N ARG A 228 6.09 4.22 -23.68
CA ARG A 228 7.01 4.08 -24.81
C ARG A 228 8.31 3.33 -24.44
N ARG A 229 8.63 3.15 -23.14
CA ARG A 229 9.77 2.34 -22.71
C ARG A 229 9.68 0.88 -23.15
N HIS A 230 8.49 0.39 -23.52
CA HIS A 230 8.37 -0.94 -24.16
C HIS A 230 9.06 -1.05 -25.53
N PHE A 231 9.48 0.07 -26.12
CA PHE A 231 10.33 0.06 -27.33
C PHE A 231 11.77 -0.40 -27.05
N ASP A 232 12.21 -0.41 -25.80
CA ASP A 232 13.53 -0.92 -25.41
C ASP A 232 13.73 -2.38 -25.87
N ILE A 233 12.63 -3.14 -26.02
CA ILE A 233 12.66 -4.53 -26.50
C ILE A 233 13.44 -4.72 -27.81
N PHE A 234 13.43 -3.72 -28.71
CA PHE A 234 14.18 -3.80 -29.97
C PHE A 234 15.68 -3.81 -29.70
N ALA A 235 16.17 -2.88 -28.90
CA ALA A 235 17.57 -2.80 -28.52
C ALA A 235 18.02 -4.06 -27.74
N GLN A 236 17.14 -4.61 -26.89
CA GLN A 236 17.45 -5.83 -26.14
C GLN A 236 17.64 -7.04 -27.08
N TYR A 237 16.79 -7.21 -28.08
CA TYR A 237 17.00 -8.27 -29.06
C TYR A 237 18.19 -8.01 -29.97
N ASP A 238 18.48 -6.75 -30.35
CA ASP A 238 19.68 -6.42 -31.09
C ASP A 238 20.96 -6.88 -30.35
N LEU A 239 20.99 -6.76 -29.00
CA LEU A 239 22.07 -7.28 -28.16
C LEU A 239 22.16 -8.81 -28.18
N VAL A 240 21.02 -9.52 -28.14
CA VAL A 240 20.99 -11.00 -28.24
C VAL A 240 21.59 -11.46 -29.58
N PHE A 241 21.14 -10.85 -30.68
CA PHE A 241 21.63 -11.23 -32.00
C PHE A 241 23.10 -10.87 -32.23
N ALA A 242 23.55 -9.70 -31.70
CA ALA A 242 24.96 -9.32 -31.77
C ALA A 242 25.83 -10.35 -31.01
N PHE A 243 25.43 -10.75 -29.81
CA PHE A 243 26.13 -11.78 -29.06
C PHE A 243 26.25 -13.09 -29.82
N VAL A 244 25.14 -13.56 -30.43
CA VAL A 244 25.15 -14.81 -31.20
C VAL A 244 25.99 -14.69 -32.47
N GLN A 245 26.05 -13.51 -33.10
CA GLN A 245 26.90 -13.28 -34.28
C GLN A 245 28.39 -13.30 -33.92
N GLU A 246 28.78 -12.85 -32.75
CA GLU A 246 30.16 -12.90 -32.22
C GLU A 246 30.60 -14.34 -31.86
N HIS A 247 29.63 -15.29 -31.73
CA HIS A 247 29.83 -16.67 -31.32
C HIS A 247 29.34 -17.65 -32.38
N PRO A 248 30.16 -18.01 -33.39
CA PRO A 248 29.75 -18.85 -34.51
C PRO A 248 29.17 -20.21 -34.11
N GLU A 249 29.58 -20.77 -32.97
CA GLU A 249 29.08 -22.03 -32.43
C GLU A 249 27.60 -21.93 -32.01
N LEU A 250 27.09 -20.70 -31.79
CA LEU A 250 25.70 -20.43 -31.41
C LEU A 250 24.80 -20.12 -32.63
N HIS A 251 25.32 -20.03 -33.85
CA HIS A 251 24.55 -19.68 -35.06
C HIS A 251 23.38 -20.62 -35.33
N ARG A 252 23.43 -21.86 -34.87
CA ARG A 252 22.30 -22.80 -34.93
C ARG A 252 21.02 -22.28 -34.28
N TRP A 253 21.13 -21.35 -33.32
CA TRP A 253 20.02 -20.79 -32.56
C TRP A 253 19.31 -19.62 -33.23
N LEU A 254 19.87 -19.04 -34.28
CA LEU A 254 19.30 -17.89 -34.99
C LEU A 254 17.83 -18.10 -35.40
N PRO A 255 17.40 -19.27 -35.96
CA PRO A 255 16.00 -19.49 -36.30
C PRO A 255 15.07 -19.49 -35.09
N LEU A 256 15.48 -20.10 -33.97
CA LEU A 256 14.72 -20.13 -32.74
C LEU A 256 14.58 -18.71 -32.11
N LEU A 257 15.70 -18.00 -32.02
CA LEU A 257 15.74 -16.64 -31.44
C LEU A 257 14.91 -15.67 -32.29
N HIS A 258 14.95 -15.78 -33.62
CA HIS A 258 14.12 -15.00 -34.52
C HIS A 258 12.63 -15.26 -34.26
N ALA A 259 12.21 -16.52 -34.17
CA ALA A 259 10.82 -16.87 -33.84
C ALA A 259 10.40 -16.33 -32.49
N ARG A 260 11.27 -16.45 -31.45
CA ARG A 260 11.00 -15.92 -30.09
C ARG A 260 10.90 -14.40 -30.07
N MET A 261 11.78 -13.71 -30.76
CA MET A 261 11.70 -12.26 -30.92
C MET A 261 10.34 -11.86 -31.50
N VAL A 262 9.93 -12.47 -32.61
CA VAL A 262 8.65 -12.14 -33.26
C VAL A 262 7.45 -12.40 -32.32
N ASP A 263 7.45 -13.53 -31.61
CA ASP A 263 6.38 -13.83 -30.61
C ASP A 263 6.35 -12.82 -29.46
N HIS A 264 7.51 -12.40 -28.96
CA HIS A 264 7.60 -11.41 -27.90
C HIS A 264 7.14 -10.03 -28.39
N LEU A 265 7.61 -9.57 -29.57
CA LEU A 265 7.17 -8.33 -30.20
C LEU A 265 5.64 -8.32 -30.41
N ARG A 266 5.08 -9.44 -30.89
CA ARG A 266 3.64 -9.62 -31.05
C ARG A 266 2.90 -9.52 -29.72
N THR A 267 3.42 -10.15 -28.67
CA THR A 267 2.86 -10.13 -27.33
C THR A 267 2.83 -8.70 -26.76
N VAL A 268 3.92 -7.94 -26.90
CA VAL A 268 3.99 -6.55 -26.45
C VAL A 268 3.07 -5.65 -27.27
N GLY A 269 3.13 -5.74 -28.60
CA GLY A 269 2.36 -4.87 -29.49
C GLY A 269 0.84 -5.05 -29.39
N ASN A 270 0.37 -6.28 -29.14
CA ASN A 270 -1.06 -6.60 -29.03
C ASN A 270 -1.62 -6.43 -27.61
N HIS A 271 -0.77 -6.30 -26.59
CA HIS A 271 -1.28 -6.11 -25.23
C HIS A 271 -1.96 -4.73 -25.09
N PRO A 272 -3.21 -4.66 -24.55
CA PRO A 272 -3.96 -3.41 -24.49
C PRO A 272 -3.28 -2.35 -23.63
N ASP A 273 -2.59 -2.76 -22.56
CA ASP A 273 -2.12 -1.90 -21.49
C ASP A 273 -0.57 -1.73 -21.48
N ARG A 274 0.13 -1.97 -22.62
CA ARG A 274 1.59 -1.77 -22.70
C ARG A 274 1.99 -0.54 -23.50
N LEU A 275 1.35 -0.31 -24.63
CA LEU A 275 1.74 0.77 -25.54
C LEU A 275 0.68 1.87 -25.56
N PRO A 276 1.08 3.16 -25.55
CA PRO A 276 0.19 4.26 -25.89
C PRO A 276 -0.48 4.00 -27.25
N ALA A 277 -1.76 4.33 -27.36
CA ALA A 277 -2.54 4.02 -28.56
C ALA A 277 -1.92 4.61 -29.84
N GLU A 278 -1.40 5.83 -29.76
CA GLU A 278 -0.72 6.55 -30.82
C GLU A 278 0.63 5.94 -31.22
N ALA A 279 1.30 5.24 -30.30
CA ALA A 279 2.61 4.63 -30.53
C ALA A 279 2.53 3.23 -31.15
N ARG A 280 1.35 2.57 -31.16
CA ARG A 280 1.21 1.18 -31.63
C ARG A 280 1.57 1.00 -33.10
N LYS A 281 1.22 1.94 -33.96
CA LYS A 281 1.56 1.88 -35.41
C LYS A 281 3.07 1.88 -35.60
N GLU A 282 3.75 2.83 -34.98
CA GLU A 282 5.22 2.94 -35.00
C GLU A 282 5.88 1.67 -34.45
N PHE A 283 5.36 1.11 -33.36
CA PHE A 283 5.88 -0.12 -32.79
C PHE A 283 5.83 -1.29 -33.79
N PHE A 284 4.71 -1.48 -34.51
CA PHE A 284 4.59 -2.55 -35.50
C PHE A 284 5.42 -2.31 -36.76
N GLU A 285 5.66 -1.07 -37.15
CA GLU A 285 6.60 -0.72 -38.22
C GLU A 285 8.03 -1.12 -37.84
N LEU A 286 8.47 -0.79 -36.62
CA LEU A 286 9.77 -1.23 -36.09
C LEU A 286 9.86 -2.75 -35.90
N ALA A 287 8.77 -3.39 -35.48
CA ALA A 287 8.72 -4.83 -35.32
C ALA A 287 8.88 -5.56 -36.66
N ALA A 288 8.26 -5.04 -37.73
CA ALA A 288 8.45 -5.57 -39.08
C ALA A 288 9.87 -5.34 -39.61
N ASP A 289 10.52 -4.24 -39.22
CA ASP A 289 11.91 -3.97 -39.54
C ASP A 289 12.87 -4.90 -38.79
N ALA A 290 12.68 -5.10 -37.51
CA ALA A 290 13.46 -6.04 -36.70
C ALA A 290 13.32 -7.49 -37.21
N GLU A 291 12.09 -7.89 -37.57
CA GLU A 291 11.86 -9.21 -38.19
C GLU A 291 12.68 -9.40 -39.48
N ARG A 292 12.68 -8.39 -40.36
CA ARG A 292 13.49 -8.46 -41.60
C ARG A 292 15.00 -8.49 -41.35
N ARG A 293 15.47 -7.64 -40.40
CA ARG A 293 16.89 -7.48 -40.07
C ARG A 293 17.50 -8.74 -39.47
N HIS A 294 16.75 -9.43 -38.61
CA HIS A 294 17.23 -10.59 -37.87
C HIS A 294 16.75 -11.93 -38.48
N ARG A 295 16.05 -11.90 -39.62
CA ARG A 295 15.59 -13.12 -40.28
C ARG A 295 16.78 -13.93 -40.80
N PRO A 296 16.94 -15.19 -40.40
CA PRO A 296 17.97 -16.06 -40.93
C PRO A 296 17.81 -16.28 -42.45
N GLU A 297 18.91 -16.46 -43.15
CA GLU A 297 18.89 -16.73 -44.57
C GLU A 297 18.03 -17.96 -44.89
N GLY A 298 17.12 -17.84 -45.87
CA GLY A 298 16.21 -18.91 -46.26
C GLY A 298 14.99 -19.12 -45.34
N ALA A 299 14.88 -18.40 -44.20
CA ALA A 299 13.72 -18.51 -43.30
C ALA A 299 12.51 -17.76 -43.86
N PRO A 300 11.28 -18.29 -43.68
CA PRO A 300 10.06 -17.59 -44.06
C PRO A 300 9.83 -16.33 -43.22
N ALA A 301 9.18 -15.31 -43.82
CA ALA A 301 8.76 -14.13 -43.11
C ALA A 301 7.70 -14.48 -42.06
N LEU A 302 7.85 -13.95 -40.85
CA LEU A 302 6.90 -14.13 -39.74
C LEU A 302 6.04 -12.88 -39.58
N ALA A 303 4.71 -13.05 -39.46
CA ALA A 303 3.82 -11.91 -39.21
C ALA A 303 4.00 -11.35 -37.82
N VAL A 304 4.30 -10.06 -37.71
CA VAL A 304 4.47 -9.33 -36.44
C VAL A 304 3.18 -8.68 -35.92
N SER A 305 2.16 -8.47 -36.81
CA SER A 305 0.83 -7.96 -36.45
C SER A 305 -0.20 -9.08 -36.52
N GLY A 306 -1.04 -9.21 -35.51
CA GLY A 306 -2.22 -10.08 -35.53
C GLY A 306 -3.50 -9.25 -35.70
N ASP A 307 -4.52 -9.78 -36.41
CA ASP A 307 -5.83 -9.13 -36.55
C ASP A 307 -6.53 -8.99 -35.21
N TRP A 308 -6.57 -7.77 -34.66
CA TRP A 308 -7.28 -7.40 -33.45
C TRP A 308 -8.71 -6.94 -33.77
N LYS A 309 -9.51 -7.82 -34.41
CA LYS A 309 -10.95 -7.63 -34.61
C LYS A 309 -11.73 -8.87 -34.23
N GLN A 310 -11.84 -9.14 -32.93
CA GLN A 310 -12.95 -9.96 -32.39
C GLN A 310 -12.87 -10.01 -30.86
N GLY A 311 -13.80 -9.31 -30.19
CA GLY A 311 -13.95 -9.49 -28.74
C GLY A 311 -14.83 -8.49 -27.96
N THR A 312 -15.47 -7.51 -28.60
CA THR A 312 -16.19 -6.47 -27.86
C THR A 312 -17.72 -6.47 -28.05
N LEU A 313 -18.32 -7.42 -28.74
CA LEU A 313 -19.78 -7.45 -29.02
C LEU A 313 -20.55 -8.61 -28.37
N GLY A 314 -19.96 -9.36 -27.47
CA GLY A 314 -20.56 -10.60 -26.93
C GLY A 314 -21.12 -10.56 -25.50
N ARG A 315 -21.19 -9.44 -24.78
CA ARG A 315 -21.61 -9.40 -23.36
C ARG A 315 -22.81 -8.53 -23.01
N LEU A 316 -23.59 -8.06 -23.95
CA LEU A 316 -24.73 -7.16 -23.66
C LEU A 316 -26.12 -7.77 -23.84
N ALA A 317 -26.28 -9.08 -23.95
CA ALA A 317 -27.57 -9.71 -24.11
C ALA A 317 -27.76 -10.93 -23.22
N ARG A 318 -27.91 -10.75 -21.90
CA ARG A 318 -28.56 -11.72 -21.01
C ARG A 318 -28.83 -11.11 -19.64
N THR A 319 -29.89 -10.34 -19.48
CA THR A 319 -30.71 -10.23 -18.26
C THR A 319 -31.94 -9.36 -18.55
N ALA A 320 -32.90 -9.96 -19.17
CA ALA A 320 -34.27 -9.43 -19.17
C ALA A 320 -35.22 -10.62 -18.96
N GLY A 321 -35.80 -10.70 -17.80
CA GLY A 321 -36.90 -11.63 -17.53
C GLY A 321 -36.96 -12.08 -16.08
N ARG A 322 -37.67 -11.35 -15.22
CA ARG A 322 -38.59 -11.96 -14.23
C ARG A 322 -39.46 -10.93 -13.50
N THR A 323 -40.71 -11.06 -13.78
CA THR A 323 -41.95 -11.00 -13.00
C THR A 323 -42.36 -9.70 -12.33
N VAL A 324 -43.46 -9.21 -12.88
CA VAL A 324 -44.38 -8.18 -12.37
C VAL A 324 -45.27 -8.80 -11.30
N ASN A 325 -45.15 -8.31 -10.06
CA ASN A 325 -46.27 -8.12 -9.13
C ASN A 325 -45.74 -7.59 -7.79
N GLU A 326 -45.84 -6.32 -7.62
CA GLU A 326 -45.94 -5.53 -6.37
C GLU A 326 -45.61 -4.08 -6.67
N VAL A 327 -46.51 -3.42 -7.41
CA VAL A 327 -46.24 -2.11 -7.98
C VAL A 327 -47.38 -1.13 -7.61
N ARG A 328 -47.09 -0.34 -6.54
CA ARG A 328 -47.65 1.04 -6.49
C ARG A 328 -46.78 2.07 -5.78
N PRO A 329 -46.12 1.83 -4.62
CA PRO A 329 -45.13 2.83 -4.12
C PRO A 329 -43.73 2.65 -4.76
N ALA A 330 -43.41 1.47 -5.27
CA ALA A 330 -42.11 1.22 -5.94
C ALA A 330 -42.05 1.90 -7.33
N ALA A 331 -43.14 2.01 -8.06
CA ALA A 331 -43.16 2.63 -9.39
C ALA A 331 -42.91 4.16 -9.33
N ALA A 332 -43.48 4.87 -8.37
CA ALA A 332 -43.23 6.30 -8.20
C ALA A 332 -41.76 6.57 -7.79
N ARG A 333 -41.20 5.71 -6.93
CA ARG A 333 -39.78 5.76 -6.58
C ARG A 333 -38.86 5.40 -7.74
N ALA A 334 -39.22 4.39 -8.55
CA ALA A 334 -38.48 3.99 -9.73
C ALA A 334 -38.49 5.08 -10.83
N VAL A 335 -39.65 5.76 -11.04
CA VAL A 335 -39.76 6.88 -11.99
C VAL A 335 -38.93 8.07 -11.49
N ALA A 336 -39.00 8.43 -10.21
CA ALA A 336 -38.20 9.49 -9.63
C ALA A 336 -36.67 9.15 -9.70
N GLN A 337 -36.31 7.92 -9.43
CA GLN A 337 -34.94 7.42 -9.57
C GLN A 337 -34.49 7.47 -11.05
N GLY A 338 -35.33 7.07 -11.97
CA GLY A 338 -35.08 7.15 -13.42
C GLY A 338 -34.86 8.58 -13.92
N LEU A 339 -35.68 9.55 -13.46
CA LEU A 339 -35.52 10.97 -13.79
C LEU A 339 -34.19 11.53 -13.21
N LEU A 340 -33.86 11.18 -11.98
CA LEU A 340 -32.57 11.57 -11.35
C LEU A 340 -31.37 10.94 -12.06
N THR A 341 -31.48 9.71 -12.53
CA THR A 341 -30.43 9.04 -13.30
C THR A 341 -30.24 9.71 -14.67
N THR A 342 -31.33 10.05 -15.34
CA THR A 342 -31.29 10.79 -16.62
C THR A 342 -30.70 12.18 -16.43
N TYR A 343 -31.11 12.89 -15.37
CA TYR A 343 -30.50 14.19 -15.00
C TYR A 343 -29.01 14.07 -14.76
N GLN A 344 -28.56 13.09 -13.98
CA GLN A 344 -27.16 12.83 -13.73
C GLN A 344 -26.39 12.54 -15.03
N ALA A 345 -26.95 11.73 -15.92
CA ALA A 345 -26.36 11.44 -17.22
C ALA A 345 -26.21 12.71 -18.08
N ALA A 346 -27.16 13.65 -18.00
CA ALA A 346 -27.06 14.95 -18.66
C ALA A 346 -25.94 15.81 -18.04
N GLN A 347 -25.86 15.89 -16.71
CA GLN A 347 -24.82 16.63 -16.01
C GLN A 347 -23.43 16.09 -16.33
N ARG A 348 -23.28 14.79 -16.47
CA ARG A 348 -22.01 14.14 -16.85
C ARG A 348 -21.53 14.47 -18.26
N ARG A 349 -22.39 14.97 -19.15
CA ARG A 349 -22.01 15.45 -20.50
C ARG A 349 -21.44 16.87 -20.47
N LEU A 350 -21.72 17.62 -19.42
CA LEU A 350 -21.15 18.96 -19.24
C LEU A 350 -19.68 18.85 -18.81
N PRO A 351 -18.82 19.85 -19.09
CA PRO A 351 -17.42 19.86 -18.67
C PRO A 351 -17.33 19.83 -17.14
N LEU A 352 -16.22 19.28 -16.62
CA LEU A 352 -15.87 19.42 -15.20
C LEU A 352 -15.72 20.89 -14.84
N ASN A 353 -16.01 21.23 -13.59
CA ASN A 353 -15.80 22.56 -13.05
C ASN A 353 -14.51 22.57 -12.20
N PRO A 354 -13.42 23.20 -12.69
CA PRO A 354 -12.14 23.23 -11.94
C PRO A 354 -12.21 24.05 -10.65
N GLN A 355 -13.25 24.87 -10.48
CA GLN A 355 -13.50 25.64 -9.27
C GLN A 355 -14.54 24.98 -8.36
N LEU A 356 -14.65 23.66 -8.38
CA LEU A 356 -15.61 22.92 -7.56
C LEU A 356 -14.96 21.69 -6.94
N ALA A 357 -15.03 21.65 -5.61
CA ALA A 357 -14.52 20.54 -4.79
C ALA A 357 -15.65 19.94 -3.92
N LEU A 358 -15.76 18.61 -3.94
CA LEU A 358 -16.71 17.84 -3.15
C LEU A 358 -16.00 17.22 -1.95
N PHE A 359 -16.51 17.48 -0.75
CA PHE A 359 -15.97 17.00 0.50
C PHE A 359 -16.90 16.03 1.21
N SER A 360 -16.35 15.05 1.92
CA SER A 360 -17.08 14.09 2.71
C SER A 360 -16.24 13.57 3.87
N ALA A 361 -16.86 13.31 5.01
CA ALA A 361 -16.23 12.62 6.12
C ALA A 361 -17.22 11.64 6.80
N TYR A 362 -16.68 10.56 7.36
CA TYR A 362 -17.39 9.59 8.20
C TYR A 362 -18.76 9.15 7.63
N TRP A 363 -18.78 8.70 6.37
CA TRP A 363 -20.01 8.28 5.68
C TRP A 363 -21.12 9.36 5.67
N TYR A 364 -20.73 10.60 5.36
CA TYR A 364 -21.63 11.75 5.22
C TYR A 364 -22.24 12.29 6.54
N ARG A 365 -21.57 12.03 7.69
CA ARG A 365 -22.10 12.45 9.01
C ARG A 365 -21.94 13.93 9.28
N LEU A 366 -20.72 14.46 9.16
CA LEU A 366 -20.42 15.87 9.44
C LEU A 366 -19.11 16.32 8.77
N PRO A 367 -18.92 17.63 8.56
CA PRO A 367 -17.64 18.21 8.19
C PRO A 367 -16.63 18.06 9.32
N ALA A 368 -15.63 17.18 9.16
CA ALA A 368 -14.65 16.89 10.21
C ALA A 368 -13.38 16.26 9.64
N CYS A 369 -12.41 16.00 10.53
CA CYS A 369 -11.19 15.22 10.25
C CYS A 369 -10.31 15.87 9.16
N ASN A 370 -9.46 15.08 8.49
CA ASN A 370 -8.58 15.55 7.41
C ASN A 370 -9.29 16.37 6.33
N PRO A 371 -10.47 15.97 5.82
CA PRO A 371 -11.19 16.76 4.83
C PRO A 371 -11.54 18.17 5.31
N ALA A 372 -11.89 18.36 6.59
CA ALA A 372 -12.22 19.68 7.12
C ALA A 372 -10.98 20.59 7.24
N ALA A 373 -9.87 20.06 7.70
CA ALA A 373 -8.62 20.80 7.76
C ALA A 373 -8.10 21.19 6.34
N ILE A 374 -8.24 20.29 5.36
CA ILE A 374 -7.93 20.61 3.96
C ILE A 374 -8.85 21.72 3.43
N GLN A 375 -10.16 21.63 3.70
CA GLN A 375 -11.12 22.61 3.26
C GLN A 375 -10.85 24.01 3.85
N ALA A 376 -10.49 24.08 5.13
CA ALA A 376 -10.11 25.32 5.78
C ALA A 376 -8.88 25.96 5.11
N LYS A 377 -7.83 25.16 4.86
CA LYS A 377 -6.62 25.62 4.16
C LYS A 377 -6.88 25.95 2.68
N LEU A 378 -7.80 25.25 2.03
CA LEU A 378 -8.20 25.56 0.64
C LEU A 378 -8.88 26.92 0.56
N GLN A 379 -9.74 27.27 1.52
CA GLN A 379 -10.35 28.60 1.57
C GLN A 379 -9.34 29.72 1.75
N GLU A 380 -8.23 29.45 2.46
CA GLU A 380 -7.14 30.39 2.67
C GLU A 380 -6.30 30.59 1.40
N LEU A 381 -5.93 29.50 0.70
CA LEU A 381 -4.95 29.52 -0.39
C LEU A 381 -5.59 29.63 -1.78
N ALA A 382 -6.82 29.15 -1.95
CA ALA A 382 -7.54 29.14 -3.23
C ALA A 382 -9.05 29.37 -3.02
N PRO A 383 -9.46 30.57 -2.53
CA PRO A 383 -10.86 30.88 -2.19
C PRO A 383 -11.81 30.82 -3.40
N GLU A 384 -11.30 30.85 -4.62
CA GLU A 384 -12.07 30.67 -5.86
C GLU A 384 -12.58 29.23 -6.06
N ILE A 385 -11.99 28.23 -5.37
CA ILE A 385 -12.44 26.85 -5.43
C ILE A 385 -13.56 26.64 -4.40
N ARG A 386 -14.79 26.59 -4.87
CA ARG A 386 -15.96 26.39 -4.02
C ARG A 386 -15.99 24.97 -3.44
N SER A 387 -16.04 24.90 -2.11
CA SER A 387 -16.20 23.65 -1.38
C SER A 387 -17.67 23.31 -1.14
N VAL A 388 -18.07 22.06 -1.38
CA VAL A 388 -19.42 21.55 -1.10
C VAL A 388 -19.30 20.27 -0.29
N TRP A 389 -19.98 20.22 0.85
CA TRP A 389 -19.99 19.06 1.72
C TRP A 389 -21.16 18.12 1.41
N VAL A 390 -20.89 16.83 1.47
CA VAL A 390 -21.96 15.80 1.42
C VAL A 390 -22.31 15.42 2.85
N VAL A 391 -23.55 15.69 3.28
CA VAL A 391 -24.04 15.39 4.63
C VAL A 391 -25.44 14.78 4.54
N GLU A 392 -25.69 13.74 5.34
CA GLU A 392 -27.01 13.13 5.46
C GLU A 392 -28.08 14.16 5.85
N ALA A 393 -29.29 14.05 5.26
CA ALA A 393 -30.33 15.02 5.47
C ALA A 393 -30.70 15.21 6.95
N ALA A 394 -30.69 14.14 7.73
CA ALA A 394 -31.01 14.16 9.16
C ALA A 394 -29.97 14.93 10.01
N ARG A 395 -28.74 15.06 9.50
CA ARG A 395 -27.63 15.70 10.22
C ARG A 395 -27.30 17.12 9.75
N ARG A 396 -28.05 17.65 8.80
CA ARG A 396 -27.83 19.03 8.32
C ARG A 396 -27.88 20.10 9.41
N LYS A 397 -28.66 19.86 10.46
CA LYS A 397 -28.76 20.75 11.62
C LYS A 397 -27.47 20.82 12.47
N ASP A 398 -26.61 19.79 12.33
CA ASP A 398 -25.38 19.66 13.10
C ASP A 398 -24.18 20.27 12.33
N VAL A 399 -24.42 20.84 11.14
CA VAL A 399 -23.39 21.45 10.31
C VAL A 399 -23.18 22.92 10.69
N PRO A 400 -21.94 23.39 10.83
CA PRO A 400 -21.65 24.81 11.06
C PRO A 400 -22.27 25.73 10.00
N GLU A 401 -22.73 26.91 10.43
CA GLU A 401 -23.28 27.90 9.51
C GLU A 401 -22.24 28.34 8.46
N GLY A 402 -22.70 28.70 7.26
CA GLY A 402 -21.86 29.18 6.17
C GLY A 402 -21.28 28.08 5.26
N LEU A 403 -21.39 26.81 5.58
CA LEU A 403 -20.96 25.74 4.71
C LEU A 403 -22.00 25.37 3.65
N SER A 404 -21.58 25.21 2.39
CA SER A 404 -22.42 24.67 1.32
C SER A 404 -22.60 23.16 1.49
N VAL A 405 -23.84 22.68 1.59
CA VAL A 405 -24.16 21.29 1.89
C VAL A 405 -25.14 20.70 0.90
N VAL A 406 -24.88 19.48 0.46
CA VAL A 406 -25.81 18.64 -0.32
C VAL A 406 -26.03 17.32 0.39
N SER A 407 -27.21 16.69 0.17
CA SER A 407 -27.50 15.40 0.79
C SER A 407 -27.35 14.24 -0.19
N PRO A 408 -26.86 13.07 0.22
CA PRO A 408 -26.70 11.90 -0.65
C PRO A 408 -28.00 11.58 -1.40
N GLY A 409 -27.89 11.31 -2.70
CA GLY A 409 -29.03 10.97 -3.55
C GLY A 409 -29.90 12.14 -4.01
N SER A 410 -29.73 13.36 -3.49
CA SER A 410 -30.44 14.55 -3.95
C SER A 410 -30.04 14.94 -5.38
N ARG A 411 -30.86 15.78 -6.02
CA ARG A 411 -30.57 16.32 -7.36
C ARG A 411 -29.28 17.16 -7.33
N GLU A 412 -29.14 18.00 -6.32
CA GLU A 412 -27.98 18.87 -6.13
C GLU A 412 -26.71 18.06 -5.91
N TYR A 413 -26.77 16.97 -5.11
CA TYR A 413 -25.66 16.04 -4.95
C TYR A 413 -25.22 15.43 -6.29
N ARG A 414 -26.18 14.96 -7.10
CA ARG A 414 -25.90 14.35 -8.41
C ARG A 414 -25.27 15.34 -9.38
N GLU A 415 -25.66 16.61 -9.32
CA GLU A 415 -25.08 17.70 -10.10
C GLU A 415 -23.63 17.94 -9.67
N VAL A 416 -23.40 18.20 -8.39
CA VAL A 416 -22.06 18.48 -7.85
C VAL A 416 -21.12 17.29 -8.08
N ALA A 417 -21.55 16.07 -7.73
CA ALA A 417 -20.76 14.85 -7.91
C ALA A 417 -20.44 14.51 -9.37
N SER A 418 -21.25 15.04 -10.34
CA SER A 418 -20.98 14.85 -11.78
C SER A 418 -20.03 15.89 -12.36
N ARG A 419 -19.89 17.05 -11.72
CA ARG A 419 -19.19 18.21 -12.26
C ARG A 419 -17.97 18.66 -11.45
N ALA A 420 -17.84 18.25 -10.18
CA ALA A 420 -16.67 18.58 -9.37
C ALA A 420 -15.40 17.99 -9.97
N THR A 421 -14.36 18.81 -10.06
CA THR A 421 -13.03 18.34 -10.44
C THR A 421 -12.36 17.60 -9.29
N TYR A 422 -12.57 18.06 -8.06
CA TYR A 422 -11.92 17.49 -6.89
C TYR A 422 -12.93 16.78 -6.00
N SER A 423 -12.54 15.62 -5.47
CA SER A 423 -13.30 14.87 -4.45
C SER A 423 -12.35 14.47 -3.32
N VAL A 424 -12.69 14.84 -2.09
CA VAL A 424 -11.88 14.62 -0.90
C VAL A 424 -12.70 13.86 0.13
N SER A 425 -12.20 12.73 0.61
CA SER A 425 -12.91 11.95 1.63
C SER A 425 -11.94 11.15 2.51
N ASN A 426 -12.33 10.88 3.76
CA ASN A 426 -11.62 9.97 4.65
C ASN A 426 -12.20 8.54 4.64
N VAL A 427 -13.31 8.34 3.95
CA VAL A 427 -13.93 7.03 3.69
C VAL A 427 -14.37 6.99 2.22
N PRO A 428 -14.49 5.81 1.60
CA PRO A 428 -14.91 5.72 0.20
C PRO A 428 -16.29 6.35 -0.02
N PHE A 429 -16.46 7.13 -1.09
CA PHE A 429 -17.78 7.60 -1.54
C PHE A 429 -18.69 6.43 -1.91
N ALA A 430 -19.99 6.58 -1.73
CA ALA A 430 -20.96 5.62 -2.23
C ALA A 430 -20.90 5.53 -3.77
N ASP A 431 -21.21 4.34 -4.31
CA ASP A 431 -21.09 3.98 -5.75
C ASP A 431 -21.97 4.79 -6.72
N SER A 432 -22.66 5.82 -6.26
CA SER A 432 -23.66 6.58 -7.03
C SER A 432 -23.08 7.56 -8.07
N ALA A 433 -21.78 7.82 -8.05
CA ALA A 433 -21.14 8.71 -9.00
C ALA A 433 -19.79 8.13 -9.48
N PRO A 434 -19.78 7.35 -10.57
CA PRO A 434 -18.54 6.83 -11.11
C PRO A 434 -17.61 7.96 -11.55
N LYS A 435 -16.33 7.83 -11.23
CA LYS A 435 -15.27 8.77 -11.60
C LYS A 435 -15.27 9.02 -13.12
N ARG A 436 -15.01 10.26 -13.50
CA ARG A 436 -14.83 10.68 -14.89
C ARG A 436 -13.35 11.02 -15.13
N GLU A 437 -12.93 10.93 -16.38
CA GLU A 437 -11.62 11.43 -16.80
C GLU A 437 -11.48 12.92 -16.43
N GLY A 438 -10.33 13.29 -15.87
CA GLY A 438 -10.04 14.63 -15.37
C GLY A 438 -10.55 14.94 -13.95
N MET A 439 -11.30 14.02 -13.30
CA MET A 439 -11.60 14.14 -11.86
C MET A 439 -10.42 13.66 -11.04
N VAL A 440 -10.16 14.38 -9.96
CA VAL A 440 -9.13 14.07 -8.96
C VAL A 440 -9.78 13.60 -7.66
N TYR A 441 -9.47 12.40 -7.20
CA TYR A 441 -9.94 11.85 -5.94
C TYR A 441 -8.78 11.72 -4.94
N LEU A 442 -8.89 12.41 -3.81
CA LEU A 442 -7.99 12.29 -2.67
C LEU A 442 -8.64 11.48 -1.54
N GLN A 443 -8.08 10.32 -1.24
CA GLN A 443 -8.40 9.56 -0.05
C GLN A 443 -7.48 10.01 1.10
N THR A 444 -8.09 10.51 2.18
CA THR A 444 -7.31 11.08 3.30
C THR A 444 -7.17 10.13 4.48
N HIS A 445 -7.86 9.02 4.48
CA HIS A 445 -8.01 8.12 5.63
C HIS A 445 -8.46 8.87 6.91
N CYS A 446 -8.65 8.15 8.01
CA CYS A 446 -9.04 8.75 9.28
C CYS A 446 -8.06 8.48 10.42
N GLY A 447 -6.82 8.12 10.09
CA GLY A 447 -5.72 7.90 11.04
C GLY A 447 -4.82 6.75 10.64
N THR A 448 -3.66 6.64 11.29
CA THR A 448 -2.70 5.56 11.13
C THR A 448 -3.36 4.20 11.44
N PRO A 449 -3.18 3.16 10.63
CA PRO A 449 -3.84 1.87 10.83
C PRO A 449 -3.23 1.09 12.00
N VAL A 450 -3.83 1.16 13.17
CA VAL A 450 -3.48 0.30 14.32
C VAL A 450 -4.14 -1.07 14.18
N LYS A 451 -5.38 -1.11 13.67
CA LYS A 451 -6.17 -2.31 13.42
C LYS A 451 -5.96 -2.83 12.01
N ARG A 452 -6.11 -4.14 11.80
CA ARG A 452 -6.10 -4.73 10.45
C ARG A 452 -7.15 -4.07 9.56
N MET A 453 -6.81 -3.80 8.31
CA MET A 453 -7.63 -3.05 7.37
C MET A 453 -7.65 -3.71 5.99
N GLY A 454 -8.56 -3.27 5.13
CA GLY A 454 -8.59 -3.63 3.71
C GLY A 454 -8.55 -5.14 3.47
N THR A 455 -7.66 -5.60 2.61
CA THR A 455 -7.53 -7.03 2.25
C THR A 455 -7.08 -7.93 3.39
N ASP A 456 -6.35 -7.39 4.39
CA ASP A 456 -5.92 -8.18 5.56
C ASP A 456 -7.11 -8.64 6.45
N LEU A 457 -8.29 -8.06 6.26
CA LEU A 457 -9.50 -8.49 6.98
C LEU A 457 -10.04 -9.86 6.54
N ARG A 458 -9.48 -10.47 5.51
CA ARG A 458 -9.83 -11.84 5.09
C ARG A 458 -9.59 -12.86 6.20
N ASP A 459 -8.50 -12.66 6.94
CA ASP A 459 -8.10 -13.53 8.05
C ASP A 459 -8.86 -13.26 9.35
N TYR A 460 -9.67 -12.19 9.37
CA TYR A 460 -10.38 -11.68 10.56
C TYR A 460 -11.89 -11.60 10.31
N PRO A 461 -12.64 -12.73 10.38
CA PRO A 461 -14.06 -12.77 10.04
C PRO A 461 -14.94 -11.84 10.87
N ALA A 462 -14.57 -11.51 12.11
CA ALA A 462 -15.33 -10.60 12.97
C ALA A 462 -15.54 -9.21 12.32
N ALA A 463 -14.59 -8.74 11.51
CA ALA A 463 -14.69 -7.48 10.79
C ALA A 463 -14.81 -7.66 9.27
N GLY A 464 -14.39 -8.78 8.73
CA GLY A 464 -14.31 -9.06 7.29
C GLY A 464 -15.52 -9.75 6.67
N SER A 465 -16.34 -10.45 7.47
CA SER A 465 -17.42 -11.30 6.93
C SER A 465 -18.51 -10.57 6.15
N SER A 466 -18.76 -9.32 6.45
CA SER A 466 -19.73 -8.47 5.73
C SER A 466 -19.13 -7.70 4.55
N LEU A 467 -17.80 -7.79 4.32
CA LEU A 467 -17.12 -7.01 3.31
C LEU A 467 -17.10 -7.72 1.95
N SER A 468 -17.53 -7.02 0.92
CA SER A 468 -17.25 -7.40 -0.46
C SER A 468 -15.89 -6.82 -0.87
N PHE A 469 -14.83 -7.61 -0.77
CA PHE A 469 -13.46 -7.17 -1.14
C PHE A 469 -13.38 -6.67 -2.59
N ASN A 470 -14.08 -7.33 -3.52
CA ASN A 470 -14.15 -6.87 -4.91
C ASN A 470 -14.84 -5.50 -5.06
N ALA A 471 -15.91 -5.23 -4.29
CA ALA A 471 -16.55 -3.92 -4.29
C ALA A 471 -15.66 -2.86 -3.64
N MET A 472 -14.99 -3.21 -2.54
CA MET A 472 -14.01 -2.34 -1.88
C MET A 472 -12.89 -1.95 -2.84
N LEU A 473 -12.27 -2.91 -3.52
CA LEU A 473 -11.16 -2.66 -4.45
C LEU A 473 -11.59 -1.84 -5.68
N ARG A 474 -12.82 -2.05 -6.21
CA ARG A 474 -13.33 -1.15 -7.27
C ARG A 474 -13.46 0.31 -6.83
N ARG A 475 -13.75 0.56 -5.55
CA ARG A 475 -13.76 1.93 -5.01
C ARG A 475 -12.34 2.48 -4.87
N VAL A 476 -11.40 1.66 -4.44
CA VAL A 476 -9.98 2.02 -4.35
C VAL A 476 -9.42 2.40 -5.73
N ASP A 477 -9.86 1.74 -6.81
CA ASP A 477 -9.48 2.08 -8.19
C ASP A 477 -9.90 3.49 -8.64
N THR A 478 -10.75 4.17 -7.87
CA THR A 478 -11.13 5.55 -8.16
C THR A 478 -10.19 6.59 -7.54
N TRP A 479 -9.28 6.20 -6.64
CA TRP A 479 -8.36 7.12 -6.01
C TRP A 479 -7.25 7.55 -6.97
N ASP A 480 -6.84 8.81 -6.94
CA ASP A 480 -5.63 9.33 -7.56
C ASP A 480 -4.53 9.50 -6.52
N TYR A 481 -4.95 9.88 -5.30
CA TYR A 481 -4.05 10.11 -4.19
C TYR A 481 -4.54 9.40 -2.93
N SER A 482 -3.59 8.87 -2.16
CA SER A 482 -3.77 8.33 -0.81
C SER A 482 -2.86 9.07 0.15
N LEU A 483 -3.41 9.67 1.21
CA LEU A 483 -2.65 10.44 2.18
C LEU A 483 -2.07 9.56 3.28
N SER A 484 -0.85 9.84 3.69
CA SER A 484 -0.15 9.11 4.74
C SER A 484 0.56 10.06 5.72
N ALA A 485 0.56 9.68 7.02
CA ALA A 485 1.23 10.43 8.08
C ALA A 485 2.61 9.87 8.46
N ASN A 486 2.95 8.68 7.99
CA ASN A 486 4.21 8.02 8.30
C ASN A 486 4.45 6.84 7.33
N HIS A 487 5.68 6.38 7.24
CA HIS A 487 6.06 5.27 6.36
C HIS A 487 5.31 3.97 6.67
N PHE A 488 5.02 3.70 7.95
CA PHE A 488 4.22 2.54 8.33
C PHE A 488 2.81 2.57 7.70
N SER A 489 2.14 3.73 7.73
CA SER A 489 0.84 3.90 7.08
C SER A 489 0.94 3.71 5.58
N SER A 490 1.96 4.26 4.92
CA SER A 490 2.19 4.10 3.48
C SER A 490 2.29 2.62 3.10
N GLN A 491 3.13 1.86 3.81
CA GLN A 491 3.32 0.42 3.60
C GLN A 491 2.02 -0.37 3.77
N VAL A 492 1.25 -0.06 4.83
CA VAL A 492 -0.03 -0.74 5.07
C VAL A 492 -1.04 -0.40 3.99
N TRP A 493 -1.24 0.90 3.68
CA TRP A 493 -2.26 1.34 2.71
C TRP A 493 -2.02 0.76 1.31
N GLU A 494 -0.79 0.81 0.80
CA GLU A 494 -0.43 0.26 -0.50
C GLU A 494 -0.66 -1.25 -0.58
N ARG A 495 -0.39 -1.98 0.50
CA ARG A 495 -0.59 -3.42 0.57
C ARG A 495 -2.07 -3.82 0.67
N VAL A 496 -2.84 -3.13 1.54
CA VAL A 496 -4.22 -3.54 1.82
C VAL A 496 -5.27 -2.91 0.91
N TYR A 497 -4.90 -1.85 0.19
CA TYR A 497 -5.68 -1.17 -0.83
C TYR A 497 -4.93 -1.09 -2.17
N PRO A 498 -4.55 -2.23 -2.75
CA PRO A 498 -3.69 -2.25 -3.94
C PRO A 498 -4.39 -1.63 -5.15
N SER A 499 -3.88 -0.49 -5.62
CA SER A 499 -4.33 0.24 -6.82
C SER A 499 -3.25 1.21 -7.29
N ASP A 500 -3.51 1.90 -8.41
CA ASP A 500 -2.57 2.79 -9.08
C ASP A 500 -2.75 4.26 -8.64
N TYR A 501 -2.79 4.50 -7.33
CA TYR A 501 -2.81 5.84 -6.78
C TYR A 501 -1.40 6.27 -6.33
N ARG A 502 -1.16 7.57 -6.25
CA ARG A 502 0.05 8.13 -5.68
C ARG A 502 -0.10 8.32 -4.17
N THR A 503 0.80 7.74 -3.38
CA THR A 503 0.89 8.00 -1.94
C THR A 503 1.48 9.39 -1.69
N LEU A 504 0.81 10.19 -0.86
CA LEU A 504 1.26 11.50 -0.40
C LEU A 504 1.69 11.39 1.07
N GLU A 505 2.98 11.35 1.32
CA GLU A 505 3.59 11.30 2.66
C GLU A 505 3.69 12.71 3.25
N TYR A 506 2.53 13.33 3.52
CA TYR A 506 2.43 14.75 3.87
C TYR A 506 2.00 15.01 5.32
N GLY A 507 1.71 13.97 6.09
CA GLY A 507 1.06 14.09 7.40
C GLY A 507 -0.47 14.10 7.29
N TYR A 508 -1.14 14.05 8.43
CA TYR A 508 -2.60 14.19 8.47
C TYR A 508 -3.00 15.64 8.77
N PRO A 509 -3.71 16.32 7.86
CA PRO A 509 -4.11 17.73 8.00
C PRO A 509 -4.79 18.09 9.32
N ARG A 510 -5.57 17.17 9.90
CA ARG A 510 -6.22 17.38 11.19
C ARG A 510 -5.24 17.53 12.34
N ASN A 511 -4.04 16.93 12.22
CA ASN A 511 -2.99 16.97 13.23
C ASN A 511 -2.19 18.29 13.20
N ASP A 512 -2.35 19.13 12.18
CA ASP A 512 -1.64 20.42 12.06
C ASP A 512 -1.87 21.29 13.31
N VAL A 513 -3.04 21.21 13.92
CA VAL A 513 -3.40 21.96 15.13
C VAL A 513 -2.49 21.63 16.32
N TYR A 514 -1.95 20.41 16.39
CA TYR A 514 -1.08 19.99 17.50
C TYR A 514 0.30 20.68 17.48
N SER A 515 0.70 21.21 16.32
CA SER A 515 1.93 21.99 16.17
C SER A 515 1.68 23.49 16.08
N THR A 516 0.45 23.92 15.76
CA THR A 516 0.13 25.35 15.52
C THR A 516 -0.66 26.01 16.64
N ALA A 517 -1.35 25.23 17.50
CA ALA A 517 -2.11 25.77 18.62
C ALA A 517 -1.17 26.36 19.69
N GLY A 518 -1.51 27.56 20.17
CA GLY A 518 -0.84 28.22 21.28
C GLY A 518 -1.58 28.04 22.62
N ALA A 519 -1.13 28.75 23.64
CA ALA A 519 -1.71 28.74 24.99
C ALA A 519 -3.20 29.13 25.00
N ALA A 520 -3.58 30.12 24.20
CA ALA A 520 -4.94 30.61 24.11
C ALA A 520 -5.93 29.53 23.65
N GLU A 521 -5.56 28.77 22.61
CA GLU A 521 -6.40 27.68 22.08
C GLU A 521 -6.53 26.54 23.08
N VAL A 522 -5.45 26.17 23.78
CA VAL A 522 -5.47 25.13 24.81
C VAL A 522 -6.38 25.54 25.99
N LEU A 523 -6.25 26.77 26.46
CA LEU A 523 -7.10 27.29 27.54
C LEU A 523 -8.56 27.42 27.12
N ALA A 524 -8.85 27.91 25.92
CA ALA A 524 -10.19 27.98 25.35
C ALA A 524 -10.87 26.60 25.27
N ALA A 525 -10.14 25.58 24.83
CA ALA A 525 -10.66 24.21 24.80
C ALA A 525 -11.00 23.66 26.18
N ARG A 526 -10.22 24.01 27.21
CA ARG A 526 -10.52 23.63 28.61
C ARG A 526 -11.71 24.41 29.17
N GLU A 527 -11.81 25.72 28.89
CA GLU A 527 -12.91 26.57 29.32
C GLU A 527 -14.25 26.13 28.73
N GLU A 528 -14.29 25.80 27.43
CA GLU A 528 -15.47 25.25 26.75
C GLU A 528 -16.00 23.98 27.44
N LEU A 529 -15.12 23.14 27.96
CA LEU A 529 -15.45 21.89 28.65
C LEU A 529 -15.76 22.13 30.16
N GLY A 530 -15.63 23.34 30.66
CA GLY A 530 -15.86 23.66 32.07
C GLY A 530 -14.78 23.12 33.01
N VAL A 531 -13.58 22.84 32.51
CA VAL A 531 -12.44 22.39 33.32
C VAL A 531 -11.90 23.56 34.15
N LYS A 532 -11.69 23.30 35.43
CA LYS A 532 -11.17 24.33 36.36
C LYS A 532 -9.64 24.40 36.30
N PRO A 533 -9.05 25.56 36.57
CA PRO A 533 -7.60 25.68 36.71
C PRO A 533 -7.03 24.66 37.72
N GLY A 534 -5.92 24.03 37.38
CA GLY A 534 -5.24 23.06 38.25
C GLY A 534 -5.78 21.62 38.18
N GLN A 535 -6.89 21.37 37.47
CA GLN A 535 -7.39 20.01 37.29
C GLN A 535 -6.61 19.25 36.22
N THR A 536 -6.27 18.00 36.48
CA THR A 536 -5.73 17.05 35.50
C THR A 536 -6.86 16.46 34.67
N VAL A 537 -6.78 16.56 33.35
CA VAL A 537 -7.79 16.10 32.40
C VAL A 537 -7.33 14.82 31.71
N LEU A 538 -8.10 13.75 31.88
CA LEU A 538 -7.86 12.45 31.26
C LEU A 538 -8.93 12.20 30.20
N LEU A 539 -8.51 12.11 28.93
CA LEU A 539 -9.41 11.79 27.82
C LEU A 539 -9.51 10.27 27.66
N TYR A 540 -10.67 9.69 27.98
CA TYR A 540 -10.96 8.27 27.74
C TYR A 540 -11.68 8.09 26.41
N ALA A 541 -11.04 7.39 25.47
CA ALA A 541 -11.54 7.20 24.11
C ALA A 541 -11.38 5.73 23.65
N PRO A 542 -12.28 4.84 24.08
CA PRO A 542 -12.24 3.42 23.73
C PRO A 542 -12.71 3.17 22.28
N THR A 543 -12.27 2.04 21.71
CA THR A 543 -12.65 1.57 20.38
C THR A 543 -13.88 0.67 20.44
N THR A 544 -14.75 0.74 19.43
CA THR A 544 -15.85 -0.22 19.20
C THR A 544 -15.33 -1.65 19.09
N ARG A 545 -16.11 -2.61 19.59
CA ARG A 545 -15.87 -4.07 19.50
C ARG A 545 -16.81 -4.72 18.49
N GLU A 546 -16.36 -4.92 17.26
CA GLU A 546 -17.17 -5.48 16.16
C GLU A 546 -17.65 -6.92 16.45
N TYR A 547 -17.03 -7.63 17.40
CA TYR A 547 -17.44 -8.98 17.82
C TYR A 547 -18.41 -9.00 19.00
N ARG A 548 -18.77 -7.84 19.57
CA ARG A 548 -19.79 -7.74 20.63
C ARG A 548 -21.14 -7.31 20.03
N ALA A 549 -22.19 -8.00 20.44
CA ALA A 549 -23.55 -7.69 19.97
C ALA A 549 -24.11 -6.39 20.59
N SER A 550 -23.54 -5.94 21.72
CA SER A 550 -23.96 -4.76 22.45
C SER A 550 -22.76 -4.03 23.05
N TYR A 551 -22.88 -2.72 23.20
CA TYR A 551 -21.88 -1.92 23.91
C TYR A 551 -21.84 -2.32 25.41
N ARG A 552 -20.62 -2.51 25.90
CA ARG A 552 -20.33 -2.66 27.34
C ARG A 552 -19.17 -1.73 27.68
N PRO A 553 -19.35 -0.80 28.63
CA PRO A 553 -18.23 -0.01 29.13
C PRO A 553 -17.11 -0.92 29.63
N GLY A 554 -15.89 -0.70 29.16
CA GLY A 554 -14.71 -1.42 29.66
C GLY A 554 -14.21 -0.88 31.00
N LEU A 555 -14.75 0.27 31.48
CA LEU A 555 -14.27 1.01 32.64
C LEU A 555 -15.46 1.62 33.40
N ASP A 556 -15.50 1.42 34.72
CA ASP A 556 -16.43 2.15 35.59
C ASP A 556 -15.91 3.57 35.88
N LEU A 557 -16.27 4.50 34.97
CA LEU A 557 -15.81 5.89 35.03
C LEU A 557 -16.24 6.60 36.33
N ALA A 558 -17.42 6.27 36.86
CA ALA A 558 -17.91 6.87 38.12
C ALA A 558 -17.06 6.40 39.31
N ARG A 559 -16.68 5.14 39.36
CA ARG A 559 -15.77 4.60 40.35
C ARG A 559 -14.38 5.20 40.25
N LEU A 560 -13.85 5.26 39.05
CA LEU A 560 -12.52 5.82 38.78
C LEU A 560 -12.47 7.31 39.20
N ALA A 561 -13.43 8.12 38.77
CA ALA A 561 -13.50 9.55 39.11
C ALA A 561 -13.54 9.78 40.64
N ARG A 562 -14.38 9.00 41.36
CA ARG A 562 -14.40 9.05 42.83
C ARG A 562 -13.06 8.69 43.45
N THR A 563 -12.35 7.72 42.89
CA THR A 563 -11.05 7.27 43.42
C THR A 563 -9.94 8.28 43.18
N LEU A 564 -9.94 8.96 42.04
CA LEU A 564 -8.94 9.98 41.68
C LEU A 564 -9.21 11.32 42.36
N GLY A 565 -10.46 11.59 42.77
CA GLY A 565 -10.85 12.81 43.51
C GLY A 565 -11.04 14.05 42.61
N PRO A 566 -11.30 15.23 43.25
CA PRO A 566 -11.79 16.42 42.57
C PRO A 566 -10.73 17.12 41.68
N ASP A 567 -9.47 16.78 41.85
CA ASP A 567 -8.37 17.36 41.05
C ASP A 567 -8.25 16.72 39.68
N HIS A 568 -9.08 15.70 39.39
CA HIS A 568 -9.09 14.99 38.09
C HIS A 568 -10.46 15.13 37.42
N VAL A 569 -10.43 15.25 36.09
CA VAL A 569 -11.60 15.24 35.19
C VAL A 569 -11.43 14.18 34.16
N LEU A 570 -12.43 13.30 34.03
CA LEU A 570 -12.49 12.28 32.97
C LEU A 570 -13.39 12.79 31.84
N LEU A 571 -12.82 12.98 30.63
CA LEU A 571 -13.58 13.25 29.43
C LEU A 571 -13.92 11.91 28.77
N ASN A 572 -15.19 11.51 28.81
CA ASN A 572 -15.65 10.27 28.19
C ASN A 572 -16.04 10.50 26.73
N ARG A 573 -15.34 9.85 25.79
CA ARG A 573 -15.66 9.89 24.37
C ARG A 573 -15.99 8.50 23.86
N THR A 574 -17.22 8.06 24.01
CA THR A 574 -17.70 6.80 23.44
C THR A 574 -17.71 6.84 21.91
N HIS A 575 -17.31 5.75 21.28
CA HIS A 575 -17.27 5.66 19.83
C HIS A 575 -18.67 5.79 19.22
N PHE A 576 -18.82 6.51 18.12
CA PHE A 576 -20.12 6.83 17.51
C PHE A 576 -20.92 5.59 17.08
N LEU A 577 -20.27 4.50 16.68
CA LEU A 577 -20.94 3.23 16.31
C LEU A 577 -21.63 2.58 17.52
N ASP A 578 -21.06 2.70 18.72
CA ASP A 578 -21.65 2.16 19.94
C ASP A 578 -22.88 2.95 20.39
N ARG A 579 -23.02 4.20 19.97
CA ARG A 579 -24.15 5.10 20.28
C ARG A 579 -25.35 4.93 19.35
N GLU A 580 -25.19 4.30 18.19
CA GLU A 580 -26.29 4.06 17.27
C GLU A 580 -27.24 2.94 17.73
N SER A 581 -26.89 2.23 18.79
CA SER A 581 -27.79 1.29 19.48
C SER A 581 -28.49 2.01 20.66
N PRO A 582 -29.67 2.65 20.44
CA PRO A 582 -30.27 3.56 21.43
C PRO A 582 -30.69 2.89 22.75
N ALA A 583 -30.72 1.55 22.79
CA ALA A 583 -31.19 0.81 23.97
C ALA A 583 -30.13 0.67 25.07
N GLU A 584 -28.87 1.06 24.85
CA GLU A 584 -27.75 0.62 25.70
C GLU A 584 -26.79 1.75 26.13
N HIS A 585 -26.85 2.93 25.50
CA HIS A 585 -25.99 4.05 25.88
C HIS A 585 -26.71 4.98 26.90
N THR A 586 -26.35 4.84 28.16
CA THR A 586 -26.71 5.81 29.18
C THR A 586 -25.49 6.70 29.46
N PRO A 587 -25.55 8.03 29.25
CA PRO A 587 -24.46 8.92 29.65
C PRO A 587 -24.10 8.71 31.12
N VAL A 588 -22.83 8.69 31.45
CA VAL A 588 -22.36 8.57 32.82
C VAL A 588 -22.53 9.93 33.50
N ASP A 589 -23.58 10.07 34.31
CA ASP A 589 -23.78 11.24 35.13
C ASP A 589 -23.13 11.02 36.52
N ALA A 590 -21.87 11.46 36.62
CA ALA A 590 -21.10 11.35 37.87
C ALA A 590 -20.16 12.56 38.05
N PRO A 591 -19.97 13.03 39.28
CA PRO A 591 -19.01 14.10 39.57
C PRO A 591 -17.61 13.73 39.05
N GLY A 592 -16.96 14.65 38.33
CA GLY A 592 -15.64 14.43 37.75
C GLY A 592 -15.64 13.70 36.40
N VAL A 593 -16.81 13.36 35.85
CA VAL A 593 -16.95 12.80 34.47
C VAL A 593 -17.71 13.79 33.60
N ILE A 594 -17.18 14.08 32.43
CA ILE A 594 -17.84 14.90 31.40
C ILE A 594 -18.00 14.05 30.15
N ASP A 595 -19.24 13.83 29.69
CA ASP A 595 -19.49 13.12 28.44
C ASP A 595 -19.27 14.08 27.26
N VAL A 596 -18.25 13.82 26.48
CA VAL A 596 -17.83 14.57 25.27
C VAL A 596 -18.04 13.79 24.00
N SER A 597 -18.88 12.75 24.05
CA SER A 597 -19.11 11.85 22.89
C SER A 597 -19.72 12.57 21.69
N ASP A 598 -20.49 13.66 21.92
CA ASP A 598 -21.08 14.50 20.86
C ASP A 598 -20.17 15.66 20.40
N HIS A 599 -19.03 15.86 21.05
CA HIS A 599 -18.14 16.95 20.69
C HIS A 599 -17.60 16.77 19.25
N PRO A 600 -17.71 17.80 18.38
CA PRO A 600 -17.41 17.65 16.95
C PRO A 600 -15.93 17.43 16.64
N SER A 601 -15.01 17.95 17.44
CA SER A 601 -13.57 17.86 17.23
C SER A 601 -12.88 17.06 18.33
N VAL A 602 -12.30 15.93 17.94
CA VAL A 602 -11.43 15.14 18.83
C VAL A 602 -10.10 15.86 19.05
N GLU A 603 -9.68 16.67 18.11
CA GLU A 603 -8.45 17.45 18.15
C GLU A 603 -8.50 18.50 19.28
N GLN A 604 -9.63 19.17 19.46
CA GLN A 604 -9.84 20.11 20.58
C GLN A 604 -9.87 19.39 21.93
N LEU A 605 -10.51 18.21 22.00
CA LEU A 605 -10.49 17.39 23.22
C LEU A 605 -9.06 16.94 23.56
N ALA A 606 -8.26 16.59 22.57
CA ALA A 606 -6.86 16.23 22.75
C ALA A 606 -6.03 17.42 23.25
N LEU A 607 -6.26 18.63 22.72
CA LEU A 607 -5.60 19.85 23.21
C LEU A 607 -5.92 20.14 24.67
N ALA A 608 -7.16 19.90 25.12
CA ALA A 608 -7.60 20.11 26.51
C ALA A 608 -7.05 19.06 27.48
N ALA A 609 -6.69 17.85 27.01
CA ALA A 609 -6.32 16.72 27.84
C ALA A 609 -4.84 16.73 28.25
N ASP A 610 -4.55 16.37 29.50
CA ASP A 610 -3.17 16.13 30.00
C ASP A 610 -2.68 14.73 29.65
N ALA A 611 -3.58 13.74 29.53
CA ALA A 611 -3.27 12.39 29.08
C ALA A 611 -4.43 11.76 28.31
N LEU A 612 -4.09 10.79 27.45
CA LEU A 612 -5.02 9.95 26.72
C LEU A 612 -5.07 8.55 27.35
N ILE A 613 -6.27 8.07 27.67
CA ILE A 613 -6.54 6.65 27.97
C ILE A 613 -7.30 6.07 26.78
N THR A 614 -6.73 5.09 26.13
CA THR A 614 -7.33 4.46 24.95
C THR A 614 -6.90 2.99 24.83
N ASP A 615 -7.35 2.30 23.79
CA ASP A 615 -7.05 0.87 23.56
C ASP A 615 -6.39 0.62 22.19
N TYR A 616 -7.17 0.30 21.16
CA TYR A 616 -6.71 -0.02 19.80
C TYR A 616 -6.98 1.12 18.80
N SER A 617 -7.16 2.32 19.30
CA SER A 617 -7.52 3.48 18.50
C SER A 617 -6.31 4.11 17.81
N SER A 618 -6.48 4.51 16.54
CA SER A 618 -5.50 5.37 15.85
C SER A 618 -5.28 6.71 16.55
N LEU A 619 -6.18 7.12 17.45
CA LEU A 619 -6.06 8.36 18.22
C LEU A 619 -4.77 8.40 19.05
N MET A 620 -4.24 7.23 19.49
CA MET A 620 -2.95 7.19 20.19
C MET A 620 -1.80 7.74 19.33
N VAL A 621 -1.87 7.52 18.02
CA VAL A 621 -0.87 8.03 17.08
C VAL A 621 -1.02 9.53 16.88
N ASP A 622 -2.24 10.00 16.68
CA ASP A 622 -2.52 11.43 16.55
C ASP A 622 -2.12 12.20 17.81
N TYR A 623 -2.46 11.65 19.00
CA TYR A 623 -2.15 12.26 20.29
C TYR A 623 -0.63 12.28 20.59
N ALA A 624 0.14 11.33 20.06
CA ALA A 624 1.60 11.30 20.21
C ALA A 624 2.28 12.57 19.66
N ASN A 625 1.66 13.29 18.73
CA ASN A 625 2.16 14.59 18.24
C ASN A 625 2.26 15.64 19.35
N LEU A 626 1.41 15.56 20.38
CA LEU A 626 1.42 16.47 21.54
C LEU A 626 2.54 16.18 22.54
N ASP A 627 3.23 15.05 22.40
CA ASP A 627 4.22 14.56 23.38
C ASP A 627 3.69 14.54 24.83
N ARG A 628 2.42 14.17 24.97
CA ARG A 628 1.74 13.99 26.27
C ARG A 628 1.52 12.52 26.58
N PRO A 629 1.38 12.12 27.85
CA PRO A 629 1.22 10.73 28.25
C PRO A 629 0.08 10.00 27.55
N ILE A 630 0.33 8.74 27.16
CA ILE A 630 -0.65 7.82 26.58
C ILE A 630 -0.68 6.58 27.46
N ILE A 631 -1.88 6.16 27.86
CA ILE A 631 -2.13 4.96 28.66
C ILE A 631 -2.98 4.02 27.80
N VAL A 632 -2.48 2.82 27.54
CA VAL A 632 -3.24 1.79 26.84
C VAL A 632 -3.99 0.97 27.89
N PHE A 633 -5.31 1.04 27.85
CA PHE A 633 -6.19 0.25 28.71
C PHE A 633 -7.05 -0.70 27.88
N ALA A 634 -6.86 -2.00 28.06
CA ALA A 634 -7.66 -3.01 27.38
C ALA A 634 -7.72 -4.32 28.20
N ASP A 635 -8.93 -4.70 28.60
CA ASP A 635 -9.24 -5.93 29.32
C ASP A 635 -9.40 -7.16 28.41
N ASP A 636 -9.41 -6.94 27.11
CA ASP A 636 -9.72 -7.96 26.10
C ASP A 636 -8.63 -8.08 25.00
N TRP A 637 -7.37 -7.71 25.31
CA TRP A 637 -6.27 -7.70 24.35
C TRP A 637 -6.11 -9.02 23.58
N GLU A 638 -6.06 -10.17 24.28
CA GLU A 638 -5.87 -11.45 23.66
C GLU A 638 -7.04 -11.86 22.72
N VAL A 639 -8.26 -11.49 23.09
CA VAL A 639 -9.44 -11.71 22.25
C VAL A 639 -9.41 -10.78 21.05
N TYR A 640 -9.11 -9.51 21.27
CA TYR A 640 -9.12 -8.50 20.20
C TYR A 640 -8.09 -8.80 19.11
N ARG A 641 -6.85 -9.10 19.48
CA ARG A 641 -5.79 -9.40 18.51
C ARG A 641 -6.06 -10.64 17.68
N GLN A 642 -6.81 -11.62 18.20
CA GLN A 642 -7.16 -12.84 17.48
C GLN A 642 -8.42 -12.69 16.61
N THR A 643 -9.40 -11.88 17.05
CA THR A 643 -10.70 -11.76 16.37
C THR A 643 -10.76 -10.62 15.38
N ARG A 644 -10.16 -9.47 15.71
CA ARG A 644 -10.15 -8.24 14.91
C ARG A 644 -8.80 -7.98 14.25
N GLY A 645 -7.74 -8.38 14.91
CA GLY A 645 -6.36 -8.21 14.47
C GLY A 645 -5.83 -6.77 14.58
N THR A 646 -4.57 -6.66 14.95
CA THR A 646 -3.83 -5.40 15.03
C THR A 646 -2.51 -5.50 14.29
N TYR A 647 -1.97 -4.37 13.86
CA TYR A 647 -0.62 -4.29 13.29
C TYR A 647 0.44 -4.03 14.36
N LEU A 648 0.03 -3.48 15.50
CA LEU A 648 0.91 -3.13 16.60
C LEU A 648 0.65 -4.06 17.79
N ASP A 649 1.71 -4.45 18.48
CA ASP A 649 1.64 -5.10 19.77
C ASP A 649 1.79 -4.04 20.87
N VAL A 650 0.66 -3.37 21.17
CA VAL A 650 0.62 -2.22 22.09
C VAL A 650 0.91 -2.60 23.54
N PHE A 651 0.89 -3.90 23.88
CA PHE A 651 1.22 -4.43 25.22
C PHE A 651 2.62 -5.02 25.33
N SER A 652 3.42 -5.03 24.25
CA SER A 652 4.74 -5.66 24.24
C SER A 652 5.80 -4.97 25.10
N GLY A 653 5.59 -3.73 25.53
CA GLY A 653 6.61 -2.91 26.20
C GLY A 653 7.79 -2.52 25.32
N ARG A 654 7.73 -2.81 23.99
CA ARG A 654 8.82 -2.52 23.06
C ARG A 654 8.74 -1.09 22.52
N PRO A 655 9.89 -0.38 22.41
CA PRO A 655 9.95 0.93 21.76
C PRO A 655 9.34 0.90 20.34
N GLY A 656 8.57 1.93 20.01
CA GLY A 656 7.87 2.04 18.72
C GLY A 656 6.67 1.11 18.52
N GLN A 657 6.33 0.23 19.51
CA GLN A 657 5.14 -0.61 19.51
C GLN A 657 4.15 -0.16 20.58
N THR A 658 4.65 0.06 21.80
CA THR A 658 3.87 0.50 22.96
C THR A 658 4.03 2.02 23.12
N PRO A 659 2.94 2.80 23.14
CA PRO A 659 3.01 4.27 23.18
C PRO A 659 3.29 4.85 24.57
N GLY A 660 3.25 4.05 25.65
CA GLY A 660 3.42 4.48 27.03
C GLY A 660 3.02 3.40 28.02
N ALA A 661 2.41 3.78 29.12
CA ALA A 661 1.94 2.87 30.15
C ALA A 661 0.81 1.96 29.65
N THR A 662 0.72 0.75 30.21
CA THR A 662 -0.34 -0.23 29.85
C THR A 662 -1.03 -0.75 31.12
N ALA A 663 -2.33 -1.03 31.03
CA ALA A 663 -3.13 -1.67 32.06
C ALA A 663 -4.14 -2.64 31.43
N SER A 664 -4.23 -3.85 31.97
CA SER A 664 -5.13 -4.92 31.52
C SER A 664 -6.37 -5.08 32.41
N SER A 665 -6.40 -4.38 33.54
CA SER A 665 -7.55 -4.34 34.46
C SER A 665 -7.80 -2.94 34.99
N GLU A 666 -9.01 -2.71 35.51
CA GLU A 666 -9.39 -1.42 36.12
C GLU A 666 -8.58 -1.14 37.39
N GLU A 667 -8.22 -2.18 38.12
CA GLU A 667 -7.38 -2.09 39.31
C GLU A 667 -5.96 -1.62 38.94
N GLU A 668 -5.35 -2.22 37.90
CA GLU A 668 -4.04 -1.81 37.39
C GLU A 668 -4.06 -0.37 36.89
N LEU A 669 -5.08 0.01 36.11
CA LEU A 669 -5.24 1.39 35.64
C LEU A 669 -5.36 2.39 36.82
N THR A 670 -6.15 2.03 37.81
CA THR A 670 -6.37 2.89 38.99
C THR A 670 -5.08 3.09 39.78
N GLU A 671 -4.31 2.04 40.00
CA GLU A 671 -3.03 2.10 40.69
C GLU A 671 -1.99 2.88 39.88
N LEU A 672 -1.93 2.66 38.59
CA LEU A 672 -1.06 3.39 37.68
C LEU A 672 -1.30 4.90 37.72
N LEU A 673 -2.59 5.33 37.77
CA LEU A 673 -2.97 6.74 37.86
C LEU A 673 -2.66 7.33 39.24
N ARG A 674 -2.84 6.57 40.34
CA ARG A 674 -2.58 7.03 41.72
C ARG A 674 -1.10 7.14 42.04
N SER A 675 -0.25 6.25 41.46
CA SER A 675 1.18 6.23 41.70
C SER A 675 1.97 7.19 40.81
N ASP A 676 1.32 7.87 39.87
CA ASP A 676 1.95 8.67 38.82
C ASP A 676 2.96 7.89 37.94
N GLU A 677 2.95 6.53 37.98
CA GLU A 677 3.86 5.70 37.21
C GLU A 677 3.71 5.92 35.69
N TRP A 678 2.52 6.31 35.24
CA TRP A 678 2.26 6.67 33.84
C TRP A 678 3.10 7.87 33.33
N ARG A 679 3.70 8.66 34.25
CA ARG A 679 4.63 9.77 33.94
C ARG A 679 6.08 9.39 34.09
N SER A 680 6.38 8.12 34.40
CA SER A 680 7.75 7.65 34.63
C SER A 680 8.69 7.86 33.43
N GLY A 681 10.00 7.87 33.69
CA GLY A 681 11.00 7.99 32.63
C GLY A 681 10.93 6.85 31.61
N ALA A 682 10.58 5.62 32.05
CA ALA A 682 10.41 4.47 31.18
C ALA A 682 9.24 4.69 30.18
N ASN A 683 8.08 5.14 30.68
CA ASN A 683 6.92 5.44 29.82
C ASN A 683 7.16 6.65 28.90
N THR A 684 7.95 7.63 29.36
CA THR A 684 8.40 8.76 28.52
C THR A 684 9.29 8.29 27.37
N ALA A 685 10.20 7.35 27.61
CA ALA A 685 11.06 6.78 26.58
C ALA A 685 10.26 5.96 25.53
N LEU A 686 9.26 5.17 25.98
CA LEU A 686 8.35 4.45 25.07
C LEU A 686 7.59 5.42 24.19
N ARG A 687 7.03 6.49 24.76
CA ARG A 687 6.31 7.54 24.03
C ARG A 687 7.21 8.24 23.00
N GLY A 688 8.45 8.57 23.36
CA GLY A 688 9.44 9.17 22.47
C GLY A 688 9.68 8.31 21.23
N ALA A 689 10.00 7.02 21.42
CA ALA A 689 10.23 6.07 20.34
C ALA A 689 8.96 5.84 19.49
N PHE A 690 7.78 5.86 20.09
CA PHE A 690 6.51 5.76 19.38
C PHE A 690 6.26 7.00 18.50
N ARG A 691 6.52 8.20 19.04
CA ARG A 691 6.42 9.47 18.32
C ARG A 691 7.40 9.54 17.14
N GLU A 692 8.65 9.12 17.33
CA GLU A 692 9.65 9.05 16.26
C GLU A 692 9.18 8.16 15.10
N ARG A 693 8.59 7.02 15.42
CA ARG A 693 8.11 6.07 14.40
C ARG A 693 6.88 6.57 13.65
N PHE A 694 5.93 7.21 14.31
CA PHE A 694 4.60 7.45 13.74
C PHE A 694 4.26 8.90 13.43
N CYS A 695 5.01 9.87 13.95
CA CYS A 695 4.75 11.28 13.69
C CYS A 695 5.72 11.89 12.66
N ALA A 696 6.22 11.07 11.73
CA ALA A 696 7.29 11.48 10.81
C ALA A 696 6.91 12.69 9.94
N PHE A 697 5.65 12.80 9.49
CA PHE A 697 5.21 13.83 8.54
C PHE A 697 4.24 14.86 9.13
N ASP A 698 3.80 14.70 10.38
CA ASP A 698 2.87 15.62 11.07
C ASP A 698 3.64 16.80 11.68
N ASP A 699 3.88 17.85 10.91
CA ASP A 699 4.69 19.02 11.30
C ASP A 699 3.92 20.35 11.33
N GLY A 700 2.59 20.29 11.27
CA GLY A 700 1.73 21.47 11.26
C GLY A 700 1.50 22.10 9.88
N ARG A 701 1.97 21.46 8.79
CA ARG A 701 1.85 21.96 7.40
C ARG A 701 1.27 20.92 6.44
N ALA A 702 0.65 19.86 6.94
CA ALA A 702 0.10 18.80 6.11
C ALA A 702 -1.03 19.32 5.20
N ALA A 703 -1.95 20.12 5.72
CA ALA A 703 -3.04 20.72 4.94
C ALA A 703 -2.50 21.59 3.81
N GLU A 704 -1.47 22.39 4.06
CA GLU A 704 -0.85 23.27 3.05
C GLU A 704 -0.21 22.44 1.93
N ARG A 705 0.56 21.38 2.25
CA ARG A 705 1.15 20.48 1.25
C ARG A 705 0.08 19.86 0.35
N VAL A 706 -0.99 19.38 0.94
CA VAL A 706 -2.11 18.80 0.20
C VAL A 706 -2.73 19.81 -0.75
N VAL A 707 -3.05 21.02 -0.27
CA VAL A 707 -3.69 22.04 -1.11
C VAL A 707 -2.77 22.45 -2.26
N ARG A 708 -1.50 22.71 -2.00
CA ARG A 708 -0.52 23.09 -3.04
C ARG A 708 -0.36 22.00 -4.10
N THR A 709 -0.22 20.75 -3.70
CA THR A 709 -0.02 19.65 -4.65
C THR A 709 -1.29 19.29 -5.40
N VAL A 710 -2.42 19.08 -4.70
CA VAL A 710 -3.63 18.49 -5.30
C VAL A 710 -4.47 19.54 -6.02
N PHE A 711 -4.59 20.76 -5.48
CA PHE A 711 -5.49 21.78 -6.01
C PHE A 711 -4.75 22.84 -6.84
N LEU A 712 -3.52 23.20 -6.44
CA LEU A 712 -2.72 24.20 -7.17
C LEU A 712 -1.74 23.57 -8.17
N GLY A 713 -1.57 22.25 -8.17
CA GLY A 713 -0.72 21.55 -9.13
C GLY A 713 0.77 21.77 -8.95
N GLU A 714 1.21 22.19 -7.77
CA GLU A 714 2.64 22.39 -7.48
C GLU A 714 3.37 21.04 -7.45
N SER A 715 4.42 20.89 -8.24
CA SER A 715 5.18 19.64 -8.38
C SER A 715 6.13 19.35 -7.21
N THR A 716 6.57 20.38 -6.50
CA THR A 716 7.52 20.26 -5.39
C THR A 716 6.81 20.58 -4.08
N PRO A 717 6.58 19.57 -3.20
CA PRO A 717 5.96 19.81 -1.91
C PRO A 717 6.90 20.61 -0.99
N LEU A 718 6.31 21.31 -0.03
CA LEU A 718 7.06 21.95 1.05
C LEU A 718 7.80 20.87 1.85
N PRO A 719 9.07 21.10 2.23
CA PRO A 719 9.83 20.14 3.02
C PRO A 719 9.16 19.91 4.37
N VAL A 720 9.28 18.69 4.88
CA VAL A 720 8.84 18.33 6.23
C VAL A 720 9.83 18.89 7.25
N ILE A 721 9.34 19.53 8.30
CA ILE A 721 10.16 20.02 9.40
C ILE A 721 10.63 18.83 10.23
N PRO A 722 11.94 18.65 10.48
CA PRO A 722 12.45 17.57 11.32
C PRO A 722 11.79 17.55 12.71
N LEU A 723 11.53 16.36 13.27
CA LEU A 723 10.80 16.21 14.52
C LEU A 723 11.42 17.01 15.69
N ALA A 724 12.74 17.09 15.76
CA ALA A 724 13.48 17.82 16.79
C ALA A 724 13.32 19.36 16.70
N GLU A 725 12.89 19.89 15.53
CA GLU A 725 12.73 21.33 15.29
C GLU A 725 11.25 21.78 15.38
N ARG A 726 10.32 20.84 15.61
CA ARG A 726 8.90 21.14 15.63
C ARG A 726 8.48 21.75 16.94
N THR A 727 7.59 22.73 16.85
CA THR A 727 6.80 23.19 17.99
C THR A 727 5.68 22.18 18.28
N THR A 728 5.28 22.06 19.54
CA THR A 728 4.08 21.35 19.97
C THR A 728 3.20 22.30 20.75
N ALA A 729 1.89 22.09 20.73
CA ALA A 729 0.97 22.85 21.57
C ALA A 729 1.40 22.71 23.04
N PRO A 730 1.41 23.82 23.82
CA PRO A 730 1.88 23.81 25.21
C PRO A 730 1.09 22.83 26.04
N LYS A 731 1.75 22.24 27.04
CA LYS A 731 1.07 21.35 27.99
C LYS A 731 0.15 22.15 28.90
N PRO A 732 -1.07 21.65 29.15
CA PRO A 732 -1.98 22.38 30.04
C PRO A 732 -1.43 22.64 31.46
N GLU A 733 -0.59 21.75 31.97
CA GLU A 733 0.07 21.89 33.28
C GLU A 733 1.13 23.00 33.30
N GLU A 734 1.54 23.53 32.15
CA GLU A 734 2.50 24.64 32.01
C GLU A 734 1.79 26.01 31.90
N LEU A 735 0.44 26.01 31.78
CA LEU A 735 -0.41 27.17 31.58
C LEU A 735 -1.21 27.50 32.85
#